data_3ae1b2358fa841c5918498198a7419fc
#
_entry.id   3ae1b2358fa841c5918498198a7419fc
#
_cell.length_a   1.000
_cell.length_b   1.000
_cell.length_c   1.000
_cell.angle_alpha   90.00
_cell.angle_beta   90.00
_cell.angle_gamma   90.00
#
_symmetry.space_group_name_H-M   'P 1'
#
loop_
_entity.id
_entity.type
_entity.pdbx_description
1 polymer ?
#
loop_
_entity_poly.entity_id
_entity_poly.type
_entity_poly.pdbx_seq_one_letter_code
_entity_poly.pdbx_strand_id
1 'polypeptide(L)'
;MKQRIIHIIIMLMAACTMTAQTTVSGTVTDGKESLAGVNVFIIGTIDGCLTDSLGRFSFETTQTGELTLRATCLGFEDYTLTTHQHSNLHLKMHERATAIDEVVVAASSYHFGKSDNFKTMDALDVVMAGNSCGDIVAALQSLPGTQKVGENGKLYVRGGESDECQTFVNGMHVLMPYSTNTENNAVRGRFSPFLFKGINFSLGGYGGEYGQALSSVLPMETTDVAPSDKLGVSASLVDWNIGGTKAFAKSSLSFNSALTSMGLYDAISPDRYDWTRPYRKLSGEAQYKSELSAASIVKTYVGYDLTSVGQNIADRQLSLCEHNIYANATLKTNIGRGYTLFTGIANSSVINDIDDALIHGDHYHNFRNEIHLKAEVRKVFSPSVKMSAGAEDYLRHSTKQYDANGYDLDYNLLAAHVDAQLRVVPRLFLSLSARAEQASYDGQWLLMPRMTWSYVPNKRFQLSAIVGRYSQVAEDDYIALRGKRLQQSTADHAILSMQYATAKMLLRIEPYFKKYHHLPLLTDGTYTADGYGSSKGFDVYGECRSLAKNLNATISYSFNDSERLYRDYTSPTTPDYTSRHNLRLTLKYGIGKVIFGLADSYASGRRFATGTTPYYNSLDANLTWLVSPKIIVYSSLNNILGRTNVFRYNADGSAVTANRDRFFYIGIFVSLKSNKAYDISNF
;
A
#
# COMPACT_ATOMS: atom_id res chain seq x y z
N MET A 1 -27.44 45.42 -5.27
CA MET A 1 -26.83 44.18 -5.77
C MET A 1 -26.76 43.05 -4.71
N LYS A 2 -26.27 43.30 -3.51
CA LYS A 2 -26.16 42.27 -2.45
C LYS A 2 -27.47 41.57 -2.07
N GLN A 3 -28.58 42.30 -1.97
CA GLN A 3 -29.89 41.70 -1.66
C GLN A 3 -30.47 40.82 -2.77
N ARG A 4 -30.20 41.09 -4.04
CA ARG A 4 -30.65 40.25 -5.15
C ARG A 4 -29.89 38.95 -5.27
N ILE A 5 -28.60 38.94 -4.87
CA ILE A 5 -27.78 37.74 -4.84
C ILE A 5 -28.22 36.80 -3.71
N ILE A 6 -28.57 37.33 -2.55
CA ILE A 6 -29.14 36.56 -1.43
C ILE A 6 -30.47 35.91 -1.80
N HIS A 7 -31.36 36.60 -2.50
CA HIS A 7 -32.64 36.03 -2.95
C HIS A 7 -32.44 34.94 -4.02
N ILE A 8 -31.44 35.08 -4.89
CA ILE A 8 -31.11 34.05 -5.89
C ILE A 8 -30.50 32.80 -5.20
N ILE A 9 -29.68 32.97 -4.17
CA ILE A 9 -29.11 31.86 -3.39
C ILE A 9 -30.20 31.15 -2.57
N ILE A 10 -31.15 31.89 -2.00
CA ILE A 10 -32.31 31.32 -1.28
C ILE A 10 -33.26 30.61 -2.26
N MET A 11 -33.48 31.14 -3.44
CA MET A 11 -34.30 30.50 -4.48
C MET A 11 -33.62 29.23 -5.06
N LEU A 12 -32.29 29.20 -5.18
CA LEU A 12 -31.52 28.01 -5.56
C LEU A 12 -31.52 26.96 -4.45
N MET A 13 -31.55 27.34 -3.17
CA MET A 13 -31.69 26.40 -2.04
C MET A 13 -33.12 25.85 -1.89
N ALA A 14 -34.15 26.57 -2.35
CA ALA A 14 -35.54 26.12 -2.31
C ALA A 14 -35.95 25.19 -3.48
N ALA A 15 -35.08 25.05 -4.50
CA ALA A 15 -35.28 24.13 -5.63
C ALA A 15 -34.74 22.72 -5.36
N CYS A 16 -34.46 22.35 -4.11
CA CYS A 16 -34.30 20.94 -3.73
C CYS A 16 -35.64 20.23 -3.91
N THR A 17 -35.86 19.70 -5.11
CA THR A 17 -36.95 18.79 -5.43
C THR A 17 -37.01 17.68 -4.38
N MET A 18 -38.14 17.54 -3.71
CA MET A 18 -38.49 16.35 -2.93
C MET A 18 -38.48 15.14 -3.88
N THR A 19 -37.40 14.46 -4.00
CA THR A 19 -37.36 13.15 -4.63
C THR A 19 -38.04 12.18 -3.66
N ALA A 20 -39.11 11.53 -4.13
CA ALA A 20 -39.76 10.47 -3.37
C ALA A 20 -38.72 9.40 -2.99
N GLN A 21 -38.48 9.22 -1.72
CA GLN A 21 -37.62 8.14 -1.23
C GLN A 21 -38.42 6.86 -1.14
N THR A 22 -37.89 5.78 -1.70
CA THR A 22 -38.49 4.46 -1.63
C THR A 22 -37.72 3.64 -0.59
N THR A 23 -38.44 2.97 0.32
CA THR A 23 -37.79 2.10 1.32
C THR A 23 -37.57 0.70 0.73
N VAL A 24 -36.33 0.25 0.74
CA VAL A 24 -35.97 -1.13 0.37
C VAL A 24 -35.78 -1.94 1.67
N SER A 25 -36.52 -3.05 1.81
CA SER A 25 -36.51 -3.85 3.02
C SER A 25 -36.69 -5.36 2.78
N GLY A 26 -36.13 -6.16 3.67
CA GLY A 26 -36.21 -7.61 3.55
C GLY A 26 -35.44 -8.35 4.65
N THR A 27 -35.20 -9.64 4.42
CA THR A 27 -34.44 -10.51 5.30
C THR A 27 -33.38 -11.29 4.54
N VAL A 28 -32.28 -11.60 5.23
CA VAL A 28 -31.19 -12.43 4.72
C VAL A 28 -31.04 -13.69 5.58
N THR A 29 -31.00 -14.86 4.93
CA THR A 29 -30.84 -16.18 5.60
C THR A 29 -29.84 -17.05 4.85
N ASP A 30 -29.30 -18.09 5.50
CA ASP A 30 -28.58 -19.19 4.82
C ASP A 30 -29.51 -20.35 4.45
N GLY A 31 -30.79 -20.23 4.75
CA GLY A 31 -31.81 -21.25 4.58
C GLY A 31 -32.04 -22.08 5.88
N LYS A 32 -31.24 -21.89 6.93
CA LYS A 32 -31.40 -22.49 8.26
C LYS A 32 -31.57 -21.42 9.35
N GLU A 33 -30.71 -20.39 9.30
CA GLU A 33 -30.67 -19.29 10.27
C GLU A 33 -30.70 -17.92 9.59
N SER A 34 -31.14 -16.91 10.34
CA SER A 34 -31.09 -15.52 9.92
C SER A 34 -29.67 -14.97 10.02
N LEU A 35 -29.20 -14.31 8.99
CA LEU A 35 -27.82 -13.81 8.92
C LEU A 35 -27.74 -12.35 9.36
N ALA A 36 -27.13 -12.09 10.50
CA ALA A 36 -26.85 -10.76 11.02
C ALA A 36 -25.54 -10.20 10.42
N GLY A 37 -25.49 -8.87 10.20
CA GLY A 37 -24.28 -8.20 9.72
C GLY A 37 -23.99 -8.39 8.24
N VAL A 38 -24.95 -8.86 7.45
CA VAL A 38 -24.86 -8.90 5.99
C VAL A 38 -24.96 -7.49 5.45
N ASN A 39 -24.05 -7.08 4.58
CA ASN A 39 -24.11 -5.81 3.90
C ASN A 39 -24.99 -5.94 2.65
N VAL A 40 -26.18 -5.30 2.68
CA VAL A 40 -27.14 -5.27 1.58
C VAL A 40 -27.15 -3.88 0.97
N PHE A 41 -26.88 -3.77 -0.32
CA PHE A 41 -26.80 -2.48 -1.02
C PHE A 41 -27.25 -2.60 -2.48
N ILE A 42 -27.65 -1.45 -3.07
CA ILE A 42 -27.96 -1.36 -4.50
C ILE A 42 -26.68 -1.15 -5.28
N ILE A 43 -26.41 -2.01 -6.26
CA ILE A 43 -25.22 -1.90 -7.12
C ILE A 43 -25.25 -0.57 -7.87
N GLY A 44 -24.13 0.18 -7.80
CA GLY A 44 -24.01 1.49 -8.45
C GLY A 44 -24.51 2.66 -7.64
N THR A 45 -24.89 2.44 -6.37
CA THR A 45 -25.28 3.51 -5.43
C THR A 45 -24.54 3.36 -4.10
N ILE A 46 -24.70 4.35 -3.23
CA ILE A 46 -24.25 4.26 -1.82
C ILE A 46 -25.38 3.78 -0.89
N ASP A 47 -26.56 3.49 -1.45
CA ASP A 47 -27.74 3.14 -0.68
C ASP A 47 -27.67 1.67 -0.26
N GLY A 48 -27.64 1.44 1.04
CA GLY A 48 -27.57 0.11 1.63
C GLY A 48 -27.47 0.17 3.15
N CYS A 49 -27.58 -1.00 3.79
CA CYS A 49 -27.40 -1.15 5.23
C CYS A 49 -26.92 -2.54 5.59
N LEU A 50 -26.56 -2.72 6.86
CA LEU A 50 -26.27 -4.03 7.45
C LEU A 50 -27.55 -4.64 8.01
N THR A 51 -27.69 -5.97 7.92
CA THR A 51 -28.77 -6.69 8.58
C THR A 51 -28.63 -6.64 10.11
N ASP A 52 -29.76 -6.57 10.80
CA ASP A 52 -29.84 -6.64 12.26
C ASP A 52 -29.61 -8.07 12.79
N SER A 53 -29.75 -8.27 14.10
CA SER A 53 -29.59 -9.58 14.76
C SER A 53 -30.58 -10.65 14.31
N LEU A 54 -31.65 -10.27 13.65
CA LEU A 54 -32.69 -11.13 13.09
C LEU A 54 -32.58 -11.24 11.55
N GLY A 55 -31.46 -10.79 10.98
CA GLY A 55 -31.23 -10.83 9.54
C GLY A 55 -32.04 -9.82 8.73
N ARG A 56 -32.70 -8.84 9.35
CA ARG A 56 -33.54 -7.87 8.66
C ARG A 56 -32.71 -6.69 8.19
N PHE A 57 -33.03 -6.15 7.00
CA PHE A 57 -32.48 -4.92 6.48
C PHE A 57 -33.57 -3.95 6.05
N SER A 58 -33.32 -2.66 6.19
CA SER A 58 -34.18 -1.58 5.71
C SER A 58 -33.37 -0.33 5.48
N PHE A 59 -33.44 0.24 4.28
CA PHE A 59 -32.79 1.49 3.92
C PHE A 59 -33.57 2.26 2.87
N GLU A 60 -33.34 3.56 2.80
CA GLU A 60 -34.00 4.45 1.84
C GLU A 60 -33.14 4.62 0.58
N THR A 61 -33.80 4.70 -0.58
CA THR A 61 -33.16 4.97 -1.87
C THR A 61 -33.97 5.95 -2.69
N THR A 62 -33.29 6.70 -3.55
CA THR A 62 -33.94 7.56 -4.57
C THR A 62 -34.07 6.83 -5.92
N GLN A 63 -33.60 5.60 -6.02
CA GLN A 63 -33.75 4.80 -7.23
C GLN A 63 -35.17 4.29 -7.38
N THR A 64 -35.67 4.35 -8.61
CA THR A 64 -37.03 3.87 -8.97
C THR A 64 -36.91 2.86 -10.11
N GLY A 65 -37.84 1.90 -10.15
CA GLY A 65 -37.86 0.86 -11.17
C GLY A 65 -37.09 -0.41 -10.78
N GLU A 66 -36.35 -1.00 -11.71
CA GLU A 66 -35.62 -2.21 -11.47
C GLU A 66 -34.34 -1.95 -10.64
N LEU A 67 -34.20 -2.63 -9.52
CA LEU A 67 -33.05 -2.54 -8.63
C LEU A 67 -32.22 -3.82 -8.69
N THR A 68 -30.90 -3.67 -8.74
CA THR A 68 -29.97 -4.79 -8.54
C THR A 68 -29.34 -4.67 -7.16
N LEU A 69 -29.82 -5.49 -6.23
CA LEU A 69 -29.30 -5.61 -4.87
C LEU A 69 -28.16 -6.59 -4.83
N ARG A 70 -27.15 -6.31 -4.02
CA ARG A 70 -26.10 -7.26 -3.68
C ARG A 70 -26.01 -7.41 -2.19
N ALA A 71 -26.01 -8.65 -1.71
CA ALA A 71 -25.76 -9.02 -0.34
C ALA A 71 -24.40 -9.66 -0.23
N THR A 72 -23.56 -9.20 0.72
CA THR A 72 -22.22 -9.72 0.97
C THR A 72 -22.05 -10.00 2.44
N CYS A 73 -21.50 -11.18 2.78
CA CYS A 73 -21.21 -11.60 4.14
C CYS A 73 -19.99 -12.52 4.16
N LEU A 74 -19.16 -12.38 5.20
CA LEU A 74 -18.00 -13.24 5.38
C LEU A 74 -18.45 -14.70 5.58
N GLY A 75 -17.87 -15.61 4.83
CA GLY A 75 -18.23 -17.02 4.89
C GLY A 75 -19.32 -17.44 3.93
N PHE A 76 -19.88 -16.51 3.18
CA PHE A 76 -20.95 -16.76 2.22
C PHE A 76 -20.58 -16.33 0.81
N GLU A 77 -21.19 -16.93 -0.18
CA GLU A 77 -21.12 -16.47 -1.56
C GLU A 77 -21.91 -15.16 -1.71
N ASP A 78 -21.38 -14.22 -2.50
CA ASP A 78 -22.09 -12.98 -2.80
C ASP A 78 -23.42 -13.31 -3.51
N TYR A 79 -24.52 -12.80 -2.97
CA TYR A 79 -25.83 -12.98 -3.58
C TYR A 79 -26.27 -11.69 -4.29
N THR A 80 -26.73 -11.81 -5.53
CA THR A 80 -27.24 -10.68 -6.32
C THR A 80 -28.68 -10.96 -6.73
N LEU A 81 -29.57 -9.98 -6.48
CA LEU A 81 -30.98 -10.02 -6.83
C LEU A 81 -31.35 -8.81 -7.66
N THR A 82 -31.82 -9.02 -8.88
CA THR A 82 -32.43 -7.98 -9.69
C THR A 82 -33.95 -8.07 -9.56
N THR A 83 -34.61 -6.98 -9.15
CA THR A 83 -36.02 -6.99 -8.81
C THR A 83 -36.68 -5.62 -8.97
N HIS A 84 -37.99 -5.60 -9.26
CA HIS A 84 -38.85 -4.43 -9.19
C HIS A 84 -39.53 -4.26 -7.81
N GLN A 85 -39.43 -5.25 -6.95
CA GLN A 85 -39.95 -5.20 -5.58
C GLN A 85 -38.97 -4.47 -4.67
N HIS A 86 -39.49 -3.62 -3.78
CA HIS A 86 -38.68 -2.85 -2.85
C HIS A 86 -38.89 -3.27 -1.39
N SER A 87 -39.89 -4.10 -1.09
CA SER A 87 -40.20 -4.56 0.27
C SER A 87 -40.42 -6.06 0.35
N ASN A 88 -40.26 -6.64 1.55
CA ASN A 88 -40.39 -8.06 1.82
C ASN A 88 -39.47 -8.95 0.95
N LEU A 89 -38.24 -8.49 0.72
CA LEU A 89 -37.25 -9.24 -0.04
C LEU A 89 -36.64 -10.36 0.82
N HIS A 90 -36.48 -11.53 0.21
CA HIS A 90 -35.83 -12.67 0.86
C HIS A 90 -34.56 -13.02 0.11
N LEU A 91 -33.40 -12.77 0.72
CA LEU A 91 -32.10 -13.05 0.17
C LEU A 91 -31.54 -14.33 0.83
N LYS A 92 -31.32 -15.38 0.05
CA LYS A 92 -30.77 -16.64 0.55
C LYS A 92 -29.30 -16.75 0.12
N MET A 93 -28.38 -16.64 1.05
CA MET A 93 -26.95 -16.77 0.82
C MET A 93 -26.51 -18.22 1.05
N HIS A 94 -25.51 -18.66 0.31
CA HIS A 94 -24.92 -20.00 0.46
C HIS A 94 -23.57 -19.88 1.13
N GLU A 95 -23.31 -20.75 2.13
CA GLU A 95 -21.98 -20.83 2.72
C GLU A 95 -20.93 -21.17 1.68
N ARG A 96 -19.85 -20.41 1.65
CA ARG A 96 -18.69 -20.69 0.81
C ARG A 96 -17.84 -21.73 1.54
N ALA A 97 -17.73 -22.92 0.99
CA ALA A 97 -16.94 -24.02 1.57
C ALA A 97 -15.44 -23.70 1.75
N THR A 98 -14.95 -22.60 1.18
CA THR A 98 -13.55 -22.12 1.21
C THR A 98 -13.33 -20.93 2.16
N ALA A 99 -14.35 -20.41 2.84
CA ALA A 99 -14.27 -19.14 3.57
C ALA A 99 -13.75 -19.24 5.01
N ILE A 100 -13.13 -20.34 5.39
CA ILE A 100 -12.45 -20.44 6.70
C ILE A 100 -11.03 -19.85 6.63
N ASP A 101 -10.61 -19.30 5.48
CA ASP A 101 -9.21 -19.01 5.22
C ASP A 101 -8.69 -17.65 5.72
N GLU A 102 -9.51 -16.70 6.15
CA GLU A 102 -9.01 -15.34 6.37
C GLU A 102 -9.29 -14.68 7.74
N VAL A 103 -9.86 -15.38 8.72
CA VAL A 103 -10.01 -14.81 10.07
C VAL A 103 -8.70 -14.88 10.87
N VAL A 104 -7.66 -15.49 10.32
CA VAL A 104 -6.48 -15.83 11.08
C VAL A 104 -5.35 -14.85 10.82
N VAL A 105 -5.05 -14.10 11.87
CA VAL A 105 -3.69 -13.68 12.22
C VAL A 105 -3.05 -12.62 11.34
N ALA A 106 -3.81 -11.69 10.84
CA ALA A 106 -3.25 -10.40 10.42
C ALA A 106 -3.22 -9.42 11.61
N ALA A 107 -2.65 -9.84 12.73
CA ALA A 107 -2.29 -8.93 13.79
C ALA A 107 -1.23 -7.98 13.25
N SER A 108 -1.40 -6.67 13.48
CA SER A 108 -0.51 -5.63 12.94
C SER A 108 -0.48 -5.48 11.41
N SER A 109 -1.52 -5.91 10.71
CA SER A 109 -1.64 -5.74 9.25
C SER A 109 -2.83 -4.87 8.88
N TYR A 110 -2.68 -4.12 7.80
CA TYR A 110 -3.75 -3.36 7.16
C TYR A 110 -4.00 -3.95 5.76
N HIS A 111 -5.26 -4.28 5.49
CA HIS A 111 -5.66 -4.87 4.23
C HIS A 111 -6.38 -3.83 3.37
N PHE A 112 -6.02 -3.76 2.11
CA PHE A 112 -6.66 -2.92 1.10
C PHE A 112 -7.26 -3.84 0.02
N GLY A 113 -8.61 -3.81 -0.19
CA GLY A 113 -9.32 -4.69 -1.11
C GLY A 113 -10.60 -5.26 -0.48
N LYS A 114 -11.31 -6.16 -1.15
CA LYS A 114 -12.56 -6.73 -0.68
C LYS A 114 -12.35 -7.76 0.44
N SER A 115 -12.39 -7.32 1.69
CA SER A 115 -12.58 -8.20 2.85
C SER A 115 -13.83 -7.72 3.62
N ASP A 116 -14.75 -8.63 3.88
CA ASP A 116 -16.12 -8.32 4.30
C ASP A 116 -16.28 -7.75 5.71
N ASN A 117 -15.23 -7.68 6.53
CA ASN A 117 -15.32 -7.14 7.89
C ASN A 117 -14.66 -5.78 8.13
N PHE A 118 -13.80 -5.32 7.22
CA PHE A 118 -13.27 -3.96 7.17
C PHE A 118 -13.12 -3.60 5.70
N LYS A 119 -13.76 -2.49 5.28
CA LYS A 119 -13.52 -1.93 3.96
C LYS A 119 -12.03 -1.60 3.85
N THR A 120 -11.32 -2.52 3.30
CA THR A 120 -10.00 -2.31 2.75
C THR A 120 -10.10 -1.24 1.67
N MET A 121 -9.16 -0.31 1.63
CA MET A 121 -9.15 0.71 0.57
C MET A 121 -9.18 0.00 -0.77
N ASP A 122 -10.21 0.18 -1.54
CA ASP A 122 -10.20 -0.16 -2.95
C ASP A 122 -9.42 0.91 -3.75
N ALA A 123 -9.26 0.71 -5.04
CA ALA A 123 -8.54 1.65 -5.88
C ALA A 123 -9.12 3.08 -5.80
N LEU A 124 -10.45 3.21 -5.65
CA LEU A 124 -11.11 4.50 -5.48
C LEU A 124 -10.77 5.13 -4.12
N ASP A 125 -10.70 4.34 -3.05
CA ASP A 125 -10.28 4.84 -1.73
C ASP A 125 -8.82 5.31 -1.74
N VAL A 126 -7.91 4.65 -2.48
CA VAL A 126 -6.54 5.11 -2.69
C VAL A 126 -6.53 6.45 -3.42
N VAL A 127 -7.30 6.60 -4.49
CA VAL A 127 -7.42 7.87 -5.23
C VAL A 127 -8.03 8.97 -4.36
N MET A 128 -9.01 8.66 -3.52
CA MET A 128 -9.71 9.61 -2.64
C MET A 128 -8.99 9.85 -1.31
N ALA A 129 -7.91 9.15 -0.99
CA ALA A 129 -7.13 9.45 0.21
C ALA A 129 -6.43 10.82 0.04
N GLY A 130 -6.65 11.74 1.00
CA GLY A 130 -6.42 13.20 0.90
C GLY A 130 -5.02 13.57 0.57
N ASN A 131 -4.14 13.13 -0.05
CA ASN A 131 -2.89 13.54 -0.72
C ASN A 131 -2.21 12.38 -1.49
N SER A 132 -2.92 11.27 -1.68
CA SER A 132 -2.33 10.12 -2.37
C SER A 132 -2.29 10.32 -3.89
N CYS A 133 -3.23 11.09 -4.45
CA CYS A 133 -3.37 11.27 -5.91
C CYS A 133 -3.33 9.93 -6.69
N GLY A 134 -3.83 8.84 -6.08
CA GLY A 134 -3.78 7.51 -6.66
C GLY A 134 -2.49 6.72 -6.40
N ASP A 135 -1.58 7.21 -5.58
CA ASP A 135 -0.36 6.53 -5.19
C ASP A 135 -0.58 5.61 -3.98
N ILE A 136 -0.22 4.33 -4.11
CA ILE A 136 -0.31 3.32 -3.05
C ILE A 136 0.54 3.72 -1.85
N VAL A 137 1.78 4.13 -2.07
CA VAL A 137 2.72 4.48 -0.99
C VAL A 137 2.23 5.70 -0.21
N ALA A 138 1.77 6.74 -0.92
CA ALA A 138 1.21 7.93 -0.27
C ALA A 138 -0.07 7.62 0.52
N ALA A 139 -0.91 6.69 0.05
CA ALA A 139 -2.05 6.20 0.81
C ALA A 139 -1.62 5.45 2.07
N LEU A 140 -0.59 4.58 1.99
CA LEU A 140 -0.03 3.86 3.12
C LEU A 140 0.62 4.79 4.14
N GLN A 141 1.24 5.89 3.72
CA GLN A 141 1.77 6.91 4.62
C GLN A 141 0.70 7.59 5.50
N SER A 142 -0.59 7.33 5.25
CA SER A 142 -1.68 7.77 6.12
C SER A 142 -1.96 6.86 7.30
N LEU A 143 -1.38 5.66 7.33
CA LEU A 143 -1.59 4.68 8.39
C LEU A 143 -0.65 4.96 9.58
N PRO A 144 -1.03 4.56 10.79
CA PRO A 144 -0.13 4.67 11.93
C PRO A 144 1.08 3.74 11.75
N GLY A 145 2.18 4.07 12.43
CA GLY A 145 3.45 3.36 12.26
C GLY A 145 4.24 3.79 11.03
N THR A 146 3.64 4.51 10.09
CA THR A 146 4.32 5.08 8.94
C THR A 146 4.66 6.55 9.15
N GLN A 147 5.64 7.03 8.41
CA GLN A 147 5.99 8.45 8.42
C GLN A 147 6.41 8.96 7.04
N LYS A 148 6.11 10.22 6.77
CA LYS A 148 6.54 10.93 5.58
C LYS A 148 7.91 11.58 5.84
N VAL A 149 8.86 11.36 4.95
CA VAL A 149 10.22 11.94 5.02
C VAL A 149 10.47 12.76 3.77
N GLY A 150 10.38 14.07 3.88
CA GLY A 150 10.46 14.94 2.71
C GLY A 150 9.34 14.64 1.70
N GLU A 151 9.66 14.76 0.43
CA GLU A 151 8.78 14.43 -0.71
C GLU A 151 9.26 13.19 -1.48
N ASN A 152 10.04 12.31 -0.87
CA ASN A 152 10.72 11.21 -1.57
C ASN A 152 9.83 10.02 -1.98
N GLY A 153 8.55 10.01 -1.59
CA GLY A 153 7.61 8.96 -1.98
C GLY A 153 7.93 7.56 -1.45
N LYS A 154 8.80 7.43 -0.44
CA LYS A 154 9.23 6.16 0.15
C LYS A 154 8.51 5.88 1.46
N LEU A 155 8.48 4.61 1.86
CA LEU A 155 7.78 4.14 3.05
C LEU A 155 8.76 3.90 4.20
N TYR A 156 8.59 4.59 5.31
CA TYR A 156 9.36 4.45 6.55
C TYR A 156 8.45 3.95 7.66
N VAL A 157 8.85 2.88 8.37
CA VAL A 157 7.94 2.16 9.26
C VAL A 157 8.55 1.92 10.62
N ARG A 158 7.93 2.45 11.69
CA ARG A 158 8.30 2.21 13.10
C ARG A 158 9.80 2.38 13.34
N GLY A 159 10.37 3.51 12.91
CA GLY A 159 11.80 3.79 13.00
C GLY A 159 12.69 2.97 12.06
N GLY A 160 12.10 2.21 11.14
CA GLY A 160 12.80 1.53 10.07
C GLY A 160 12.95 2.40 8.84
N GLU A 161 13.99 2.17 8.08
CA GLU A 161 14.27 2.84 6.82
C GLU A 161 13.43 2.27 5.66
N SER A 162 13.41 2.96 4.54
CA SER A 162 12.57 2.56 3.40
C SER A 162 13.00 1.24 2.75
N ASP A 163 14.27 0.91 2.78
CA ASP A 163 14.84 -0.36 2.30
C ASP A 163 14.49 -1.56 3.21
N GLU A 164 14.17 -1.30 4.49
CA GLU A 164 13.66 -2.30 5.41
C GLU A 164 12.19 -2.70 5.14
N CYS A 165 11.53 -2.02 4.19
CA CYS A 165 10.14 -2.24 3.78
C CYS A 165 10.12 -2.95 2.41
N GLN A 166 9.77 -4.24 2.38
CA GLN A 166 9.84 -5.04 1.16
C GLN A 166 8.48 -5.20 0.49
N THR A 167 8.47 -5.17 -0.83
CA THR A 167 7.27 -5.29 -1.66
C THR A 167 7.26 -6.62 -2.39
N PHE A 168 6.07 -7.25 -2.45
CA PHE A 168 5.86 -8.50 -3.15
C PHE A 168 4.65 -8.38 -4.07
N VAL A 169 4.77 -8.87 -5.30
CA VAL A 169 3.65 -8.97 -6.27
C VAL A 169 3.38 -10.45 -6.55
N ASN A 170 2.16 -10.90 -6.26
CA ASN A 170 1.77 -12.32 -6.35
C ASN A 170 2.70 -13.26 -5.55
N GLY A 171 3.22 -12.80 -4.39
CA GLY A 171 4.15 -13.56 -3.56
C GLY A 171 5.62 -13.56 -4.01
N MET A 172 5.96 -12.83 -5.10
CA MET A 172 7.29 -12.68 -5.66
C MET A 172 7.88 -11.32 -5.30
N HIS A 173 9.16 -11.28 -4.90
CA HIS A 173 9.85 -10.07 -4.44
C HIS A 173 10.04 -9.05 -5.57
N VAL A 174 10.03 -7.77 -5.20
CA VAL A 174 10.31 -6.61 -6.06
C VAL A 174 11.52 -5.88 -5.51
N LEU A 175 12.67 -5.95 -6.20
CA LEU A 175 13.93 -5.35 -5.75
C LEU A 175 13.84 -3.83 -5.57
N MET A 176 13.20 -3.11 -6.50
CA MET A 176 13.06 -1.65 -6.49
C MET A 176 11.61 -1.24 -6.63
N PRO A 177 10.86 -1.11 -5.51
CA PRO A 177 9.43 -0.76 -5.55
C PRO A 177 9.17 0.74 -5.71
N TYR A 178 10.19 1.58 -5.62
CA TYR A 178 10.08 3.04 -5.71
C TYR A 178 10.66 3.55 -7.02
N SER A 179 10.15 4.68 -7.52
CA SER A 179 10.75 5.41 -8.64
C SER A 179 11.89 6.30 -8.14
N THR A 180 12.97 6.39 -8.91
CA THR A 180 14.07 7.32 -8.64
C THR A 180 13.65 8.75 -8.99
N ASN A 181 14.17 9.72 -8.25
CA ASN A 181 13.87 11.13 -8.41
C ASN A 181 14.99 12.00 -7.84
N THR A 182 14.97 13.28 -8.19
CA THR A 182 15.77 14.30 -7.50
C THR A 182 15.22 14.56 -6.10
N GLU A 183 16.07 15.07 -5.21
CA GLU A 183 15.72 15.30 -3.83
C GLU A 183 14.50 16.23 -3.68
N ASN A 184 13.59 15.90 -2.75
CA ASN A 184 12.40 16.67 -2.38
C ASN A 184 11.46 17.06 -3.54
N ASN A 185 11.49 16.30 -4.61
CA ASN A 185 10.51 16.40 -5.68
C ASN A 185 9.48 15.27 -5.50
N ALA A 186 8.20 15.65 -5.45
CA ALA A 186 7.12 14.69 -5.26
C ALA A 186 6.98 13.77 -6.48
N VAL A 187 7.03 12.46 -6.24
CA VAL A 187 6.83 11.43 -7.27
C VAL A 187 5.73 10.46 -6.87
N ARG A 188 5.15 9.79 -7.86
CA ARG A 188 4.24 8.66 -7.66
C ARG A 188 5.01 7.35 -7.58
N GLY A 189 4.45 6.40 -6.84
CA GLY A 189 4.89 5.02 -6.80
C GLY A 189 4.87 4.36 -8.19
N ARG A 190 5.51 3.21 -8.29
CA ARG A 190 5.63 2.46 -9.55
C ARG A 190 4.35 1.74 -9.95
N PHE A 191 3.58 1.25 -8.99
CA PHE A 191 2.48 0.32 -9.22
C PHE A 191 1.14 1.06 -9.22
N SER A 192 0.35 0.85 -10.28
CA SER A 192 -1.01 1.35 -10.34
C SER A 192 -1.93 0.57 -9.39
N PRO A 193 -2.70 1.22 -8.51
CA PRO A 193 -3.60 0.52 -7.59
C PRO A 193 -4.71 -0.27 -8.29
N PHE A 194 -4.98 0.02 -9.54
CA PHE A 194 -6.11 -0.49 -10.29
C PHE A 194 -5.94 -1.93 -10.79
N LEU A 195 -4.70 -2.42 -10.85
CA LEU A 195 -4.37 -3.77 -11.30
C LEU A 195 -4.30 -4.78 -10.16
N PHE A 196 -4.52 -4.34 -8.90
CA PHE A 196 -4.46 -5.19 -7.72
C PHE A 196 -5.84 -5.34 -7.08
N LYS A 197 -6.18 -6.56 -6.64
CA LYS A 197 -7.42 -6.85 -5.91
C LYS A 197 -7.29 -6.69 -4.41
N GLY A 198 -6.06 -6.70 -3.89
CA GLY A 198 -5.74 -6.58 -2.49
C GLY A 198 -4.33 -6.05 -2.31
N ILE A 199 -4.21 -5.05 -1.46
CA ILE A 199 -2.96 -4.48 -0.99
C ILE A 199 -2.95 -4.74 0.51
N ASN A 200 -2.07 -5.64 0.94
CA ASN A 200 -1.89 -5.98 2.34
C ASN A 200 -0.66 -5.25 2.85
N PHE A 201 -0.76 -4.60 3.97
CA PHE A 201 0.37 -3.91 4.56
C PHE A 201 0.58 -4.36 6.00
N SER A 202 1.70 -5.00 6.27
CA SER A 202 2.06 -5.49 7.59
C SER A 202 3.19 -4.66 8.20
N LEU A 203 2.95 -4.11 9.37
CA LEU A 203 3.92 -3.35 10.18
C LEU A 203 4.81 -4.26 11.06
N GLY A 204 4.85 -5.56 10.76
CA GLY A 204 5.54 -6.62 11.49
C GLY A 204 4.60 -7.80 11.74
N GLY A 205 5.15 -8.94 12.18
CA GLY A 205 4.36 -10.15 12.42
C GLY A 205 3.94 -10.92 11.18
N TYR A 206 4.60 -10.70 10.06
CA TYR A 206 4.42 -11.46 8.82
C TYR A 206 5.05 -12.86 8.92
N GLY A 207 4.48 -13.81 8.17
CA GLY A 207 4.88 -15.22 8.15
C GLY A 207 6.24 -15.48 7.52
N GLY A 208 6.70 -16.74 7.59
CA GLY A 208 7.97 -17.17 7.02
C GLY A 208 8.05 -17.11 5.51
N GLU A 209 6.92 -17.07 4.83
CA GLU A 209 6.81 -16.89 3.39
C GLU A 209 7.38 -15.55 2.89
N TYR A 210 7.58 -14.57 3.79
CA TYR A 210 8.20 -13.27 3.48
C TYR A 210 9.53 -13.12 4.23
N GLY A 211 10.58 -12.79 3.49
CA GLY A 211 11.91 -12.53 4.01
C GLY A 211 12.43 -11.15 3.63
N GLN A 212 13.69 -10.90 4.00
CA GLN A 212 14.44 -9.72 3.59
C GLN A 212 13.88 -8.38 4.05
N ALA A 213 13.04 -8.35 5.08
CA ALA A 213 12.42 -7.15 5.62
C ALA A 213 12.71 -7.02 7.12
N LEU A 214 13.29 -5.91 7.55
CA LEU A 214 13.49 -5.62 8.98
C LEU A 214 12.34 -4.83 9.60
N SER A 215 11.45 -4.25 8.79
CA SER A 215 10.39 -3.37 9.30
C SER A 215 8.99 -3.74 8.86
N SER A 216 8.75 -3.90 7.57
CA SER A 216 7.40 -4.17 7.04
C SER A 216 7.42 -4.92 5.72
N VAL A 217 6.30 -5.53 5.37
CA VAL A 217 6.07 -6.13 4.06
C VAL A 217 4.79 -5.59 3.44
N LEU A 218 4.82 -5.43 2.11
CA LEU A 218 3.72 -4.98 1.28
C LEU A 218 3.41 -6.04 0.22
N PRO A 219 2.64 -7.09 0.54
CA PRO A 219 2.14 -8.02 -0.45
C PRO A 219 0.99 -7.42 -1.25
N MET A 220 1.11 -7.46 -2.57
CA MET A 220 0.10 -7.03 -3.52
C MET A 220 -0.33 -8.20 -4.39
N GLU A 221 -1.62 -8.48 -4.41
CA GLU A 221 -2.21 -9.52 -5.24
C GLU A 221 -2.85 -8.92 -6.49
N THR A 222 -2.46 -9.40 -7.67
CA THR A 222 -3.12 -8.99 -8.92
C THR A 222 -4.57 -9.47 -8.94
N THR A 223 -5.44 -8.74 -9.66
CA THR A 223 -6.87 -9.10 -9.80
C THR A 223 -7.04 -10.53 -10.33
N ASP A 224 -8.17 -11.16 -10.09
CA ASP A 224 -8.50 -12.47 -10.66
C ASP A 224 -8.90 -12.37 -12.14
N VAL A 225 -9.23 -13.50 -12.80
CA VAL A 225 -9.71 -13.50 -14.18
C VAL A 225 -10.95 -12.60 -14.29
N ALA A 226 -10.89 -11.63 -15.20
CA ALA A 226 -11.95 -10.65 -15.34
C ALA A 226 -13.17 -11.25 -16.04
N PRO A 227 -14.39 -11.00 -15.53
CA PRO A 227 -15.62 -11.54 -16.13
C PRO A 227 -16.08 -10.77 -17.39
N SER A 228 -15.53 -9.58 -17.63
CA SER A 228 -15.95 -8.71 -18.74
C SER A 228 -14.83 -7.79 -19.20
N ASP A 229 -14.96 -7.34 -20.43
CA ASP A 229 -14.05 -6.34 -21.01
C ASP A 229 -14.20 -4.99 -20.29
N LYS A 230 -13.07 -4.27 -20.17
CA LYS A 230 -13.00 -2.93 -19.65
C LYS A 230 -12.07 -2.08 -20.48
N LEU A 231 -12.36 -0.79 -20.56
CA LEU A 231 -11.47 0.21 -21.17
C LEU A 231 -11.76 1.56 -20.54
N GLY A 232 -10.71 2.28 -20.20
CA GLY A 232 -10.83 3.60 -19.63
C GLY A 232 -9.64 4.47 -19.97
N VAL A 233 -9.83 5.77 -19.82
CA VAL A 233 -8.80 6.79 -19.97
C VAL A 233 -8.90 7.79 -18.83
N SER A 234 -7.76 8.30 -18.41
CA SER A 234 -7.73 9.43 -17.48
C SER A 234 -6.75 10.50 -17.96
N ALA A 235 -7.05 11.73 -17.63
CA ALA A 235 -6.18 12.86 -17.94
C ALA A 235 -6.18 13.84 -16.77
N SER A 236 -5.02 14.40 -16.49
CA SER A 236 -4.80 15.45 -15.50
C SER A 236 -3.79 16.48 -16.00
N LEU A 237 -3.46 17.44 -15.15
CA LEU A 237 -2.40 18.43 -15.48
C LEU A 237 -1.00 17.78 -15.58
N VAL A 238 -0.80 16.61 -14.98
CA VAL A 238 0.52 15.96 -14.89
C VAL A 238 0.54 14.54 -15.43
N ASP A 239 -0.62 13.85 -15.56
CA ASP A 239 -0.70 12.45 -15.97
C ASP A 239 -1.74 12.23 -17.05
N TRP A 240 -1.44 11.35 -17.99
CA TRP A 240 -2.35 10.81 -18.99
C TRP A 240 -2.24 9.29 -18.97
N ASN A 241 -3.38 8.61 -18.77
CA ASN A 241 -3.40 7.15 -18.64
C ASN A 241 -4.43 6.54 -19.59
N ILE A 242 -4.11 5.35 -20.07
CA ILE A 242 -5.02 4.45 -20.74
C ILE A 242 -4.87 3.06 -20.15
N GLY A 243 -5.98 2.46 -19.77
CA GLY A 243 -5.98 1.12 -19.22
C GLY A 243 -7.17 0.31 -19.67
N GLY A 244 -7.00 -1.00 -19.78
CA GLY A 244 -8.06 -1.87 -20.23
C GLY A 244 -7.85 -3.33 -19.86
N THR A 245 -8.92 -4.09 -20.00
CA THR A 245 -8.93 -5.54 -19.82
C THR A 245 -9.73 -6.17 -20.93
N LYS A 246 -9.14 -7.17 -21.57
CA LYS A 246 -9.83 -8.08 -22.47
C LYS A 246 -10.12 -9.37 -21.70
N ALA A 247 -11.40 -9.70 -21.57
CA ALA A 247 -11.86 -10.92 -20.95
C ALA A 247 -12.06 -12.04 -22.01
N PHE A 248 -11.67 -13.24 -21.64
CA PHE A 248 -11.91 -14.48 -22.38
C PHE A 248 -12.63 -15.46 -21.45
N ALA A 249 -13.04 -16.61 -21.95
CA ALA A 249 -13.83 -17.58 -21.17
C ALA A 249 -13.14 -18.04 -19.86
N LYS A 250 -11.82 -18.26 -19.88
CA LYS A 250 -11.02 -18.75 -18.73
C LYS A 250 -9.75 -17.93 -18.50
N SER A 251 -9.61 -16.81 -19.18
CA SER A 251 -8.42 -15.98 -19.06
C SER A 251 -8.77 -14.50 -19.23
N SER A 252 -7.85 -13.62 -18.83
CA SER A 252 -7.96 -12.19 -19.10
C SER A 252 -6.58 -11.59 -19.31
N LEU A 253 -6.50 -10.59 -20.18
CA LEU A 253 -5.34 -9.74 -20.39
C LEU A 253 -5.71 -8.32 -19.96
N SER A 254 -5.00 -7.78 -18.99
CA SER A 254 -5.16 -6.41 -18.54
C SER A 254 -3.89 -5.62 -18.84
N PHE A 255 -4.04 -4.34 -19.16
CA PHE A 255 -2.91 -3.43 -19.33
C PHE A 255 -3.23 -2.06 -18.73
N ASN A 256 -2.19 -1.33 -18.37
CA ASN A 256 -2.22 0.09 -18.02
C ASN A 256 -0.97 0.76 -18.60
N SER A 257 -1.11 1.94 -19.16
CA SER A 257 0.02 2.76 -19.62
C SER A 257 -0.22 4.20 -19.20
N ALA A 258 0.80 4.81 -18.63
CA ALA A 258 0.74 6.16 -18.12
C ALA A 258 1.93 7.00 -18.59
N LEU A 259 1.65 8.22 -18.99
CA LEU A 259 2.65 9.26 -19.22
C LEU A 259 2.49 10.33 -18.14
N THR A 260 3.51 10.51 -17.31
CA THR A 260 3.60 11.61 -16.34
C THR A 260 4.57 12.66 -16.86
N SER A 261 4.20 13.93 -16.81
CA SER A 261 5.09 15.03 -17.14
C SER A 261 4.75 16.28 -16.32
N MET A 262 5.75 16.82 -15.65
CA MET A 262 5.60 18.07 -14.89
C MET A 262 5.68 19.33 -15.76
N GLY A 263 6.11 19.24 -17.03
CA GLY A 263 6.36 20.43 -17.86
C GLY A 263 5.17 21.38 -18.05
N LEU A 264 3.94 20.85 -18.23
CA LEU A 264 2.73 21.68 -18.29
C LEU A 264 2.41 22.32 -16.94
N TYR A 265 2.60 21.56 -15.86
CA TYR A 265 2.36 22.04 -14.51
C TYR A 265 3.36 23.13 -14.12
N ASP A 266 4.65 22.97 -14.43
CA ASP A 266 5.71 23.94 -14.14
C ASP A 266 5.48 25.26 -14.90
N ALA A 267 4.93 25.20 -16.13
CA ALA A 267 4.56 26.39 -16.88
C ALA A 267 3.41 27.19 -16.24
N ILE A 268 2.47 26.52 -15.54
CA ILE A 268 1.32 27.15 -14.87
C ILE A 268 1.66 27.58 -13.44
N SER A 269 2.46 26.77 -12.75
CA SER A 269 2.84 26.96 -11.35
C SER A 269 4.35 26.73 -11.21
N PRO A 270 5.18 27.75 -11.51
CA PRO A 270 6.63 27.65 -11.37
C PRO A 270 7.05 27.26 -9.95
N ASP A 271 8.15 26.55 -9.82
CA ASP A 271 8.69 26.10 -8.55
C ASP A 271 10.02 26.81 -8.21
N ARG A 272 10.70 26.30 -7.15
CA ARG A 272 11.97 26.84 -6.67
C ARG A 272 13.19 26.24 -7.35
N TYR A 273 13.01 25.23 -8.20
CA TYR A 273 14.09 24.49 -8.82
C TYR A 273 14.30 24.96 -10.27
N ASP A 274 15.54 24.98 -10.71
CA ASP A 274 15.90 25.28 -12.08
C ASP A 274 15.99 23.99 -12.88
N TRP A 275 14.91 23.68 -13.61
CA TRP A 275 14.79 22.46 -14.40
C TRP A 275 15.37 22.65 -15.80
N THR A 276 16.37 21.85 -16.15
CA THR A 276 16.80 21.70 -17.57
C THR A 276 15.88 20.72 -18.30
N ARG A 277 15.32 19.74 -17.55
CA ARG A 277 14.32 18.79 -18.01
C ARG A 277 13.36 18.49 -16.86
N PRO A 278 12.12 19.03 -16.89
CA PRO A 278 11.11 18.67 -15.91
C PRO A 278 10.90 17.16 -15.84
N TYR A 279 10.54 16.67 -14.64
CA TYR A 279 10.30 15.25 -14.41
C TYR A 279 9.33 14.66 -15.44
N ARG A 280 9.74 13.56 -16.07
CA ARG A 280 8.94 12.77 -17.01
C ARG A 280 9.06 11.30 -16.68
N LYS A 281 7.93 10.58 -16.75
CA LYS A 281 7.88 9.13 -16.55
C LYS A 281 6.92 8.51 -17.55
N LEU A 282 7.38 7.50 -18.28
CA LEU A 282 6.56 6.59 -19.06
C LEU A 282 6.45 5.28 -18.29
N SER A 283 5.23 4.87 -17.98
CA SER A 283 4.97 3.58 -17.30
C SER A 283 4.11 2.69 -18.18
N GLY A 284 4.36 1.39 -18.13
CA GLY A 284 3.54 0.37 -18.75
C GLY A 284 3.42 -0.85 -17.85
N GLU A 285 2.21 -1.36 -17.65
CA GLU A 285 1.94 -2.57 -16.88
C GLU A 285 1.04 -3.49 -17.71
N ALA A 286 1.32 -4.79 -17.66
CA ALA A 286 0.48 -5.81 -18.27
C ALA A 286 0.33 -7.02 -17.35
N GLN A 287 -0.86 -7.61 -17.35
CA GLN A 287 -1.18 -8.80 -16.57
C GLN A 287 -1.93 -9.80 -17.44
N TYR A 288 -1.46 -11.04 -17.48
CA TYR A 288 -2.20 -12.15 -18.05
C TYR A 288 -2.53 -13.17 -16.96
N LYS A 289 -3.77 -13.62 -16.95
CA LYS A 289 -4.28 -14.57 -15.96
C LYS A 289 -5.09 -15.62 -16.69
N SER A 290 -4.88 -16.88 -16.32
CA SER A 290 -5.57 -18.01 -16.95
C SER A 290 -5.87 -19.09 -15.93
N GLU A 291 -7.13 -19.52 -15.91
CA GLU A 291 -7.55 -20.75 -15.25
C GLU A 291 -7.25 -21.92 -16.18
N LEU A 292 -6.10 -22.57 -15.98
CA LEU A 292 -5.70 -23.73 -16.76
C LEU A 292 -6.64 -24.92 -16.53
N SER A 293 -7.17 -25.01 -15.30
CA SER A 293 -8.19 -25.97 -14.88
C SER A 293 -8.99 -25.40 -13.70
N ALA A 294 -10.02 -26.10 -13.26
CA ALA A 294 -10.74 -25.74 -12.02
C ALA A 294 -9.83 -25.72 -10.78
N ALA A 295 -8.68 -26.39 -10.83
CA ALA A 295 -7.72 -26.48 -9.73
C ALA A 295 -6.46 -25.63 -9.91
N SER A 296 -6.24 -25.02 -11.08
CA SER A 296 -4.96 -24.41 -11.43
C SER A 296 -5.14 -23.04 -12.07
N ILE A 297 -4.44 -22.03 -11.53
CA ILE A 297 -4.39 -20.67 -12.08
C ILE A 297 -2.94 -20.25 -12.32
N VAL A 298 -2.69 -19.66 -13.49
CA VAL A 298 -1.45 -18.96 -13.81
C VAL A 298 -1.72 -17.46 -13.78
N LYS A 299 -0.81 -16.72 -13.17
CA LYS A 299 -0.78 -15.25 -13.18
C LYS A 299 0.58 -14.80 -13.66
N THR A 300 0.60 -13.85 -14.60
CA THR A 300 1.82 -13.14 -14.99
C THR A 300 1.61 -11.65 -14.83
N TYR A 301 2.67 -10.95 -14.51
CA TYR A 301 2.70 -9.52 -14.42
C TYR A 301 4.01 -9.00 -15.00
N VAL A 302 3.94 -7.92 -15.76
CA VAL A 302 5.11 -7.19 -16.27
C VAL A 302 4.88 -5.71 -16.06
N GLY A 303 5.86 -5.01 -15.51
CA GLY A 303 5.87 -3.57 -15.34
C GLY A 303 7.19 -2.98 -15.86
N TYR A 304 7.10 -1.87 -16.57
CA TYR A 304 8.23 -1.10 -17.07
C TYR A 304 8.03 0.38 -16.79
N ASP A 305 9.06 1.01 -16.26
CA ASP A 305 9.12 2.45 -16.05
C ASP A 305 10.38 3.03 -16.68
N LEU A 306 10.21 4.13 -17.41
CA LEU A 306 11.28 5.00 -17.88
C LEU A 306 11.11 6.37 -17.23
N THR A 307 12.04 6.76 -16.39
CA THR A 307 12.05 8.06 -15.70
C THR A 307 13.19 8.92 -16.22
N SER A 308 12.93 10.21 -16.44
CA SER A 308 13.94 11.17 -16.86
C SER A 308 13.69 12.52 -16.20
N VAL A 309 14.75 13.10 -15.65
CA VAL A 309 14.74 14.44 -15.02
C VAL A 309 16.10 15.10 -15.18
N GLY A 310 16.13 16.43 -15.33
CA GLY A 310 17.36 17.22 -15.34
C GLY A 310 17.17 18.51 -14.55
N GLN A 311 18.18 18.91 -13.78
CA GLN A 311 18.15 20.04 -12.86
C GLN A 311 19.51 20.75 -12.79
N ASN A 312 19.52 22.07 -12.85
CA ASN A 312 20.70 22.86 -12.50
C ASN A 312 20.83 22.89 -10.96
N ILE A 313 21.99 22.48 -10.45
CA ILE A 313 22.30 22.48 -9.03
C ILE A 313 23.67 23.12 -8.87
N ALA A 314 23.71 24.37 -8.41
CA ALA A 314 24.93 25.18 -8.32
C ALA A 314 25.65 25.29 -9.69
N ASP A 315 26.84 24.74 -9.81
CA ASP A 315 27.68 24.74 -11.03
C ASP A 315 27.50 23.48 -11.90
N ARG A 316 26.55 22.58 -11.54
CA ARG A 316 26.30 21.30 -12.21
C ARG A 316 24.96 21.25 -12.92
N GLN A 317 24.90 20.49 -13.99
CA GLN A 317 23.67 20.18 -14.71
C GLN A 317 23.31 18.70 -14.53
N LEU A 318 22.78 18.35 -13.37
CA LEU A 318 22.37 16.97 -13.08
C LEU A 318 21.36 16.48 -14.12
N SER A 319 21.66 15.35 -14.74
CA SER A 319 20.76 14.63 -15.65
C SER A 319 20.63 13.18 -15.19
N LEU A 320 19.40 12.75 -14.92
CA LEU A 320 19.08 11.40 -14.45
C LEU A 320 18.17 10.71 -15.44
N CYS A 321 18.51 9.46 -15.79
CA CYS A 321 17.69 8.53 -16.55
C CYS A 321 17.62 7.20 -15.81
N GLU A 322 16.39 6.66 -15.59
CA GLU A 322 16.18 5.34 -14.98
C GLU A 322 15.32 4.47 -15.87
N HIS A 323 15.77 3.25 -16.11
CA HIS A 323 14.96 2.14 -16.63
C HIS A 323 14.72 1.13 -15.53
N ASN A 324 13.45 0.81 -15.27
CA ASN A 324 13.10 -0.13 -14.21
C ASN A 324 12.09 -1.14 -14.74
N ILE A 325 12.48 -2.43 -14.74
CA ILE A 325 11.70 -3.54 -15.27
C ILE A 325 11.40 -4.49 -14.12
N TYR A 326 10.16 -4.96 -14.02
CA TYR A 326 9.77 -6.04 -13.16
C TYR A 326 8.84 -6.99 -13.90
N ALA A 327 9.13 -8.29 -13.84
CA ALA A 327 8.28 -9.32 -14.43
C ALA A 327 8.15 -10.50 -13.47
N ASN A 328 6.97 -11.10 -13.38
CA ASN A 328 6.78 -12.37 -12.69
C ASN A 328 5.82 -13.30 -13.42
N ALA A 329 5.96 -14.59 -13.14
CA ALA A 329 5.03 -15.63 -13.50
C ALA A 329 4.84 -16.57 -12.32
N THR A 330 3.59 -16.85 -11.96
CA THR A 330 3.24 -17.71 -10.83
C THR A 330 2.19 -18.74 -11.24
N LEU A 331 2.33 -19.95 -10.73
CA LEU A 331 1.36 -21.04 -10.86
C LEU A 331 0.90 -21.43 -9.46
N LYS A 332 -0.39 -21.41 -9.24
CA LYS A 332 -1.03 -21.98 -8.04
C LYS A 332 -1.93 -23.14 -8.48
N THR A 333 -1.71 -24.33 -7.94
CA THR A 333 -2.47 -25.52 -8.29
C THR A 333 -2.86 -26.33 -7.06
N ASN A 334 -4.12 -26.76 -7.00
CA ASN A 334 -4.60 -27.69 -6.00
C ASN A 334 -4.36 -29.12 -6.53
N ILE A 335 -3.48 -29.86 -5.88
CA ILE A 335 -3.10 -31.22 -6.25
C ILE A 335 -3.91 -32.30 -5.51
N GLY A 336 -5.02 -31.91 -4.89
CA GLY A 336 -5.94 -32.80 -4.19
C GLY A 336 -5.57 -33.07 -2.72
N ARG A 337 -6.44 -33.74 -2.00
CA ARG A 337 -6.26 -34.09 -0.58
C ARG A 337 -5.88 -32.91 0.33
N GLY A 338 -6.31 -31.69 -0.01
CA GLY A 338 -5.99 -30.47 0.72
C GLY A 338 -4.57 -29.93 0.51
N TYR A 339 -3.82 -30.41 -0.48
CA TYR A 339 -2.53 -29.87 -0.87
C TYR A 339 -2.69 -28.81 -1.97
N THR A 340 -2.01 -27.70 -1.81
CA THR A 340 -1.85 -26.64 -2.81
C THR A 340 -0.37 -26.43 -3.06
N LEU A 341 0.05 -26.47 -4.31
CA LEU A 341 1.39 -26.11 -4.77
C LEU A 341 1.37 -24.69 -5.32
N PHE A 342 2.31 -23.89 -4.88
CA PHE A 342 2.63 -22.59 -5.47
C PHE A 342 4.06 -22.65 -6.00
N THR A 343 4.27 -22.16 -7.23
CA THR A 343 5.60 -21.94 -7.80
C THR A 343 5.64 -20.59 -8.49
N GLY A 344 6.77 -19.93 -8.45
CA GLY A 344 6.93 -18.62 -9.04
C GLY A 344 8.37 -18.34 -9.47
N ILE A 345 8.47 -17.50 -10.49
CA ILE A 345 9.72 -16.86 -10.94
C ILE A 345 9.45 -15.37 -11.11
N ALA A 346 10.39 -14.54 -10.69
CA ALA A 346 10.38 -13.11 -10.97
C ALA A 346 11.76 -12.63 -11.39
N ASN A 347 11.77 -11.57 -12.18
CA ASN A 347 12.96 -10.79 -12.49
C ASN A 347 12.71 -9.31 -12.21
N SER A 348 13.64 -8.68 -11.50
CA SER A 348 13.71 -7.24 -11.28
C SER A 348 15.00 -6.71 -11.85
N SER A 349 14.96 -5.70 -12.72
CA SER A 349 16.15 -5.04 -13.27
C SER A 349 15.98 -3.53 -13.19
N VAL A 350 17.01 -2.84 -12.74
CA VAL A 350 17.05 -1.38 -12.74
C VAL A 350 18.38 -0.90 -13.29
N ILE A 351 18.33 0.11 -14.14
CA ILE A 351 19.48 0.82 -14.69
C ILE A 351 19.29 2.29 -14.36
N ASN A 352 20.28 2.87 -13.69
CA ASN A 352 20.32 4.31 -13.40
C ASN A 352 21.58 4.90 -14.04
N ASP A 353 21.38 5.90 -14.90
CA ASP A 353 22.42 6.73 -15.47
C ASP A 353 22.26 8.16 -14.94
N ILE A 354 23.31 8.71 -14.34
CA ILE A 354 23.30 10.07 -13.79
C ILE A 354 24.57 10.79 -14.23
N ASP A 355 24.42 11.88 -14.97
CA ASP A 355 25.50 12.79 -15.30
C ASP A 355 25.50 13.95 -14.32
N ASP A 356 26.68 14.50 -14.02
CA ASP A 356 26.89 15.58 -13.05
C ASP A 356 26.26 15.24 -11.67
N ALA A 357 26.47 14.01 -11.21
CA ALA A 357 25.83 13.48 -9.99
C ALA A 357 26.33 14.20 -8.72
N LEU A 358 27.64 14.29 -8.53
CA LEU A 358 28.30 14.91 -7.36
C LEU A 358 29.15 16.10 -7.73
N ILE A 359 29.91 16.03 -8.82
CA ILE A 359 30.76 17.10 -9.34
C ILE A 359 30.54 17.27 -10.84
N HIS A 360 30.90 18.44 -11.37
CA HIS A 360 30.75 18.71 -12.80
C HIS A 360 31.59 17.75 -13.65
N GLY A 361 30.95 17.10 -14.62
CA GLY A 361 31.54 16.17 -15.56
C GLY A 361 31.66 14.73 -15.06
N ASP A 362 31.18 14.40 -13.86
CA ASP A 362 31.15 13.02 -13.39
C ASP A 362 30.00 12.21 -14.03
N HIS A 363 30.20 10.91 -14.12
CA HIS A 363 29.21 9.96 -14.60
C HIS A 363 29.02 8.82 -13.63
N TYR A 364 27.74 8.57 -13.28
CA TYR A 364 27.34 7.45 -12.42
C TYR A 364 26.45 6.49 -13.20
N HIS A 365 26.87 5.23 -13.27
CA HIS A 365 26.09 4.14 -13.84
C HIS A 365 25.86 3.07 -12.77
N ASN A 366 24.63 2.61 -12.62
CA ASN A 366 24.28 1.56 -11.68
C ASN A 366 23.28 0.61 -12.32
N PHE A 367 23.66 -0.65 -12.44
CA PHE A 367 22.80 -1.74 -12.87
C PHE A 367 22.59 -2.71 -11.72
N ARG A 368 21.34 -3.07 -11.43
CA ARG A 368 20.97 -4.07 -10.43
C ARG A 368 19.97 -5.04 -11.03
N ASN A 369 20.19 -6.32 -10.84
CA ASN A 369 19.30 -7.39 -11.27
C ASN A 369 19.07 -8.40 -10.15
N GLU A 370 17.85 -8.88 -10.04
CA GLU A 370 17.48 -9.99 -9.14
C GLU A 370 16.56 -10.95 -9.89
N ILE A 371 16.90 -12.24 -9.87
CA ILE A 371 16.01 -13.33 -10.23
C ILE A 371 15.57 -14.01 -8.92
N HIS A 372 14.28 -14.03 -8.67
CA HIS A 372 13.68 -14.70 -7.50
C HIS A 372 12.94 -15.96 -7.94
N LEU A 373 13.34 -17.10 -7.41
CA LEU A 373 12.71 -18.40 -7.59
C LEU A 373 12.03 -18.82 -6.29
N LYS A 374 10.79 -19.29 -6.36
CA LYS A 374 10.02 -19.73 -5.19
C LYS A 374 9.18 -20.96 -5.48
N ALA A 375 9.19 -21.90 -4.51
CA ALA A 375 8.26 -23.03 -4.49
C ALA A 375 7.73 -23.21 -3.06
N GLU A 376 6.42 -23.39 -2.92
CA GLU A 376 5.74 -23.58 -1.63
C GLU A 376 4.68 -24.66 -1.76
N VAL A 377 4.61 -25.55 -0.77
CA VAL A 377 3.53 -26.51 -0.61
C VAL A 377 2.74 -26.14 0.64
N ARG A 378 1.44 -25.99 0.49
CA ARG A 378 0.49 -25.75 1.58
C ARG A 378 -0.40 -26.96 1.76
N LYS A 379 -0.63 -27.36 3.02
CA LYS A 379 -1.51 -28.46 3.40
C LYS A 379 -2.57 -28.01 4.41
N VAL A 380 -3.81 -28.21 4.10
CA VAL A 380 -4.92 -28.10 5.04
C VAL A 380 -5.20 -29.49 5.61
N PHE A 381 -4.80 -29.73 6.86
CA PHE A 381 -5.03 -31.00 7.54
C PHE A 381 -6.44 -31.08 8.11
N SER A 382 -6.93 -29.95 8.63
CA SER A 382 -8.28 -29.81 9.18
C SER A 382 -8.64 -28.30 9.18
N PRO A 383 -9.90 -27.94 9.48
CA PRO A 383 -10.27 -26.54 9.70
C PRO A 383 -9.47 -25.83 10.81
N SER A 384 -8.83 -26.59 11.69
CA SER A 384 -8.03 -26.06 12.80
C SER A 384 -6.53 -26.13 12.59
N VAL A 385 -6.03 -26.80 11.52
CA VAL A 385 -4.59 -27.01 11.30
C VAL A 385 -4.26 -26.82 9.83
N LYS A 386 -3.48 -25.82 9.55
CA LYS A 386 -2.89 -25.55 8.23
C LYS A 386 -1.39 -25.42 8.37
N MET A 387 -0.66 -25.96 7.42
CA MET A 387 0.81 -25.84 7.37
C MET A 387 1.24 -25.51 5.97
N SER A 388 2.33 -24.74 5.83
CA SER A 388 3.06 -24.57 4.57
C SER A 388 4.55 -24.76 4.79
N ALA A 389 5.24 -25.14 3.74
CA ALA A 389 6.69 -25.19 3.66
C ALA A 389 7.12 -24.76 2.27
N GLY A 390 8.18 -23.96 2.19
CA GLY A 390 8.67 -23.44 0.93
C GLY A 390 10.17 -23.23 0.93
N ALA A 391 10.70 -23.10 -0.27
CA ALA A 391 12.10 -22.75 -0.53
C ALA A 391 12.18 -21.66 -1.59
N GLU A 392 13.19 -20.82 -1.48
CA GLU A 392 13.40 -19.66 -2.33
C GLU A 392 14.90 -19.51 -2.63
N ASP A 393 15.21 -18.96 -3.80
CA ASP A 393 16.54 -18.50 -4.15
C ASP A 393 16.45 -17.13 -4.81
N TYR A 394 17.28 -16.20 -4.36
CA TYR A 394 17.44 -14.86 -4.91
C TYR A 394 18.82 -14.76 -5.51
N LEU A 395 18.89 -14.75 -6.84
CA LEU A 395 20.15 -14.58 -7.57
C LEU A 395 20.31 -13.10 -7.88
N ARG A 396 21.34 -12.46 -7.33
CA ARG A 396 21.58 -11.03 -7.45
C ARG A 396 22.86 -10.74 -8.19
N HIS A 397 22.79 -9.81 -9.13
CA HIS A 397 23.90 -9.22 -9.84
C HIS A 397 23.81 -7.71 -9.78
N SER A 398 24.89 -7.03 -9.44
CA SER A 398 24.93 -5.58 -9.31
C SER A 398 26.27 -5.05 -9.80
N THR A 399 26.20 -4.12 -10.77
CA THR A 399 27.39 -3.35 -11.20
C THR A 399 27.17 -1.89 -10.90
N LYS A 400 28.15 -1.24 -10.31
CA LYS A 400 28.15 0.18 -10.06
C LYS A 400 29.46 0.77 -10.57
N GLN A 401 29.34 1.83 -11.34
CA GLN A 401 30.47 2.59 -11.83
C GLN A 401 30.27 4.07 -11.53
N TYR A 402 31.27 4.68 -10.94
CA TYR A 402 31.38 6.10 -10.75
C TYR A 402 32.72 6.54 -11.33
N ASP A 403 32.70 7.14 -12.52
CA ASP A 403 33.88 7.39 -13.34
C ASP A 403 34.77 6.14 -13.51
N ALA A 404 36.01 6.21 -13.02
CA ALA A 404 36.97 5.11 -13.08
C ALA A 404 36.83 4.11 -11.91
N ASN A 405 36.00 4.39 -10.93
CA ASN A 405 35.82 3.53 -9.73
C ASN A 405 34.50 2.78 -9.82
N GLY A 406 34.50 1.56 -9.37
CA GLY A 406 33.28 0.77 -9.36
C GLY A 406 33.44 -0.62 -8.76
N TYR A 407 32.35 -1.38 -8.80
CA TYR A 407 32.35 -2.79 -8.41
C TYR A 407 31.45 -3.60 -9.33
N ASP A 408 31.72 -4.88 -9.36
CA ASP A 408 30.89 -5.94 -9.93
C ASP A 408 30.65 -6.97 -8.83
N LEU A 409 29.37 -7.25 -8.52
CA LEU A 409 28.98 -8.03 -7.36
C LEU A 409 27.94 -9.08 -7.75
N ASP A 410 28.30 -10.35 -7.55
CA ASP A 410 27.40 -11.48 -7.65
C ASP A 410 27.22 -12.15 -6.30
N TYR A 411 25.99 -12.41 -5.90
CA TYR A 411 25.68 -13.25 -4.75
C TYR A 411 24.26 -13.82 -4.86
N ASN A 412 24.05 -14.90 -4.11
CA ASN A 412 22.71 -15.45 -3.95
C ASN A 412 22.30 -15.54 -2.48
N LEU A 413 21.00 -15.60 -2.27
CA LEU A 413 20.39 -15.82 -0.97
C LEU A 413 19.45 -17.02 -1.06
N LEU A 414 19.85 -18.10 -0.44
CA LEU A 414 19.01 -19.29 -0.26
C LEU A 414 18.13 -19.11 0.98
N ALA A 415 16.84 -19.43 0.87
CA ALA A 415 15.90 -19.38 1.96
C ALA A 415 14.96 -20.59 1.97
N ALA A 416 14.58 -21.02 3.18
CA ALA A 416 13.54 -22.01 3.39
C ALA A 416 12.66 -21.61 4.57
N HIS A 417 11.37 -21.94 4.50
CA HIS A 417 10.44 -21.64 5.59
C HIS A 417 9.46 -22.77 5.85
N VAL A 418 8.95 -22.79 7.08
CA VAL A 418 7.83 -23.62 7.50
C VAL A 418 6.91 -22.75 8.35
N ASP A 419 5.61 -22.78 8.03
CA ASP A 419 4.57 -22.06 8.76
C ASP A 419 3.49 -23.05 9.22
N ALA A 420 2.96 -22.86 10.43
CA ALA A 420 1.86 -23.61 10.97
C ALA A 420 0.82 -22.66 11.58
N GLN A 421 -0.42 -22.76 11.12
CA GLN A 421 -1.56 -22.03 11.65
C GLN A 421 -2.46 -22.99 12.39
N LEU A 422 -2.65 -22.74 13.67
CA LEU A 422 -3.35 -23.61 14.59
C LEU A 422 -4.53 -22.87 15.26
N ARG A 423 -5.71 -23.43 15.18
CA ARG A 423 -6.84 -23.03 16.01
C ARG A 423 -6.87 -23.94 17.24
N VAL A 424 -6.21 -23.47 18.32
CA VAL A 424 -6.02 -24.27 19.55
C VAL A 424 -7.36 -24.55 20.24
N VAL A 425 -8.19 -23.50 20.36
CA VAL A 425 -9.60 -23.58 20.79
C VAL A 425 -10.41 -22.57 19.99
N PRO A 426 -11.76 -22.57 20.00
CA PRO A 426 -12.59 -21.74 19.13
C PRO A 426 -12.28 -20.23 19.09
N ARG A 427 -11.59 -19.72 20.12
CA ARG A 427 -11.27 -18.30 20.27
C ARG A 427 -9.78 -18.00 20.34
N LEU A 428 -8.94 -19.02 20.24
CA LEU A 428 -7.49 -18.90 20.37
C LEU A 428 -6.81 -19.47 19.14
N PHE A 429 -6.03 -18.61 18.47
CA PHE A 429 -5.26 -18.92 17.28
C PHE A 429 -3.77 -18.75 17.56
N LEU A 430 -2.98 -19.65 17.04
CA LEU A 430 -1.54 -19.62 17.12
C LEU A 430 -0.94 -19.79 15.71
N SER A 431 -0.10 -18.86 15.30
CA SER A 431 0.74 -19.01 14.11
C SER A 431 2.19 -19.15 14.55
N LEU A 432 2.82 -20.22 14.11
CA LEU A 432 4.23 -20.51 14.31
C LEU A 432 4.90 -20.51 12.97
N SER A 433 6.06 -19.88 12.88
CA SER A 433 6.86 -19.82 11.67
C SER A 433 8.32 -19.92 11.99
N ALA A 434 9.06 -20.60 11.13
CA ALA A 434 10.51 -20.62 11.14
C ALA A 434 11.01 -20.40 9.71
N ARG A 435 11.93 -19.47 9.54
CA ARG A 435 12.63 -19.20 8.28
C ARG A 435 14.11 -19.32 8.48
N ALA A 436 14.81 -19.98 7.58
CA ALA A 436 16.26 -20.07 7.55
C ALA A 436 16.76 -19.42 6.26
N GLU A 437 17.83 -18.62 6.35
CA GLU A 437 18.43 -17.94 5.21
C GLU A 437 19.95 -18.04 5.26
N GLN A 438 20.57 -18.10 4.07
CA GLN A 438 22.02 -18.05 3.90
C GLN A 438 22.37 -17.18 2.70
N ALA A 439 23.10 -16.10 2.92
CA ALA A 439 23.69 -15.31 1.84
C ALA A 439 25.09 -15.84 1.49
N SER A 440 25.39 -15.95 0.20
CA SER A 440 26.68 -16.52 -0.24
C SER A 440 27.90 -15.65 0.10
N TYR A 441 27.69 -14.34 0.32
CA TYR A 441 28.77 -13.43 0.66
C TYR A 441 29.29 -13.59 2.11
N ASP A 442 28.46 -14.10 3.03
CA ASP A 442 28.85 -14.37 4.43
C ASP A 442 28.86 -15.85 4.79
N GLY A 443 28.16 -16.69 4.02
CA GLY A 443 28.12 -18.15 4.17
C GLY A 443 27.42 -18.65 5.44
N GLN A 444 26.81 -17.79 6.25
CA GLN A 444 26.18 -18.14 7.52
C GLN A 444 24.71 -18.43 7.39
N TRP A 445 24.24 -19.50 8.04
CA TRP A 445 22.80 -19.76 8.18
C TRP A 445 22.23 -18.97 9.36
N LEU A 446 21.19 -18.19 9.09
CA LEU A 446 20.39 -17.50 10.09
C LEU A 446 19.05 -18.19 10.25
N LEU A 447 18.65 -18.44 11.51
CA LEU A 447 17.33 -18.98 11.83
C LEU A 447 16.45 -17.88 12.45
N MET A 448 15.26 -17.72 11.91
CA MET A 448 14.32 -16.66 12.26
C MET A 448 12.98 -17.27 12.73
N PRO A 449 12.87 -17.62 14.01
CA PRO A 449 11.59 -18.06 14.59
C PRO A 449 10.64 -16.87 14.73
N ARG A 450 9.35 -17.12 14.47
CA ARG A 450 8.28 -16.14 14.60
C ARG A 450 7.06 -16.81 15.22
N MET A 451 6.36 -16.07 16.07
CA MET A 451 5.13 -16.54 16.69
C MET A 451 4.12 -15.40 16.78
N THR A 452 2.89 -15.71 16.43
CA THR A 452 1.76 -14.82 16.68
C THR A 452 0.69 -15.60 17.41
N TRP A 453 0.27 -15.06 18.53
CA TRP A 453 -0.83 -15.54 19.33
C TRP A 453 -1.99 -14.56 19.22
N SER A 454 -3.21 -15.03 18.92
CA SER A 454 -4.39 -14.17 18.80
C SER A 454 -5.57 -14.74 19.57
N TYR A 455 -6.15 -13.92 20.45
CA TYR A 455 -7.34 -14.23 21.22
C TYR A 455 -8.52 -13.36 20.77
N VAL A 456 -9.59 -14.02 20.33
CA VAL A 456 -10.81 -13.39 19.80
C VAL A 456 -12.00 -13.78 20.69
N PRO A 457 -12.20 -13.14 21.85
CA PRO A 457 -13.26 -13.50 22.80
C PRO A 457 -14.66 -13.33 22.20
N ASN A 458 -14.84 -12.38 21.30
CA ASN A 458 -16.07 -12.11 20.58
C ASN A 458 -15.79 -11.42 19.24
N LYS A 459 -16.83 -11.23 18.41
CA LYS A 459 -16.71 -10.60 17.06
C LYS A 459 -16.23 -9.14 17.06
N ARG A 460 -16.14 -8.48 18.22
CA ARG A 460 -15.78 -7.07 18.34
C ARG A 460 -14.37 -6.84 18.86
N PHE A 461 -13.81 -7.78 19.59
CA PHE A 461 -12.51 -7.60 20.25
C PHE A 461 -11.52 -8.68 19.83
N GLN A 462 -10.31 -8.24 19.48
CA GLN A 462 -9.17 -9.09 19.22
C GLN A 462 -7.96 -8.58 19.98
N LEU A 463 -7.24 -9.49 20.62
CA LEU A 463 -5.95 -9.25 21.25
C LEU A 463 -4.93 -10.16 20.57
N SER A 464 -3.81 -9.62 20.09
CA SER A 464 -2.76 -10.42 19.49
C SER A 464 -1.39 -10.01 20.03
N ALA A 465 -0.55 -11.00 20.30
CA ALA A 465 0.85 -10.81 20.66
C ALA A 465 1.74 -11.44 19.60
N ILE A 466 2.72 -10.71 19.15
CA ILE A 466 3.66 -11.07 18.09
C ILE A 466 5.06 -10.98 18.65
N VAL A 467 5.84 -12.03 18.44
CA VAL A 467 7.29 -12.02 18.67
C VAL A 467 7.96 -12.70 17.48
N GLY A 468 9.10 -12.18 17.05
CA GLY A 468 9.80 -12.81 15.92
C GLY A 468 11.11 -12.15 15.59
N ARG A 469 11.98 -12.94 14.94
CA ARG A 469 13.23 -12.47 14.36
C ARG A 469 13.12 -12.38 12.85
N TYR A 470 13.72 -11.36 12.29
CA TYR A 470 13.70 -11.01 10.87
C TYR A 470 15.13 -10.72 10.42
N SER A 471 15.43 -10.95 9.14
CA SER A 471 16.74 -10.69 8.55
C SER A 471 16.61 -9.91 7.26
N GLN A 472 17.71 -9.26 6.88
CA GLN A 472 17.91 -8.59 5.60
C GLN A 472 19.39 -8.62 5.23
N VAL A 473 19.70 -8.90 3.97
CA VAL A 473 21.07 -8.73 3.44
C VAL A 473 21.43 -7.25 3.46
N ALA A 474 22.71 -6.95 3.60
CA ALA A 474 23.21 -5.60 3.50
C ALA A 474 23.00 -5.04 2.07
N GLU A 475 22.98 -3.71 1.94
CA GLU A 475 22.97 -3.07 0.63
C GLU A 475 24.23 -3.42 -0.17
N ASP A 476 24.10 -3.43 -1.51
CA ASP A 476 25.19 -3.84 -2.42
C ASP A 476 26.46 -3.02 -2.20
N ASP A 477 26.35 -1.72 -1.92
CA ASP A 477 27.48 -0.84 -1.61
C ASP A 477 28.24 -1.29 -0.35
N TYR A 478 27.50 -1.71 0.67
CA TYR A 478 28.12 -2.19 1.91
C TYR A 478 28.78 -3.56 1.70
N ILE A 479 28.18 -4.43 0.88
CA ILE A 479 28.78 -5.73 0.52
C ILE A 479 30.05 -5.53 -0.31
N ALA A 480 30.06 -4.60 -1.26
CA ALA A 480 31.22 -4.28 -2.10
C ALA A 480 32.42 -3.77 -1.25
N LEU A 481 32.15 -2.97 -0.23
CA LEU A 481 33.13 -2.44 0.72
C LEU A 481 33.21 -3.25 2.03
N ARG A 482 32.79 -4.53 2.01
CA ARG A 482 32.70 -5.33 3.23
C ARG A 482 34.04 -5.64 3.86
N GLY A 483 34.07 -5.53 5.18
CA GLY A 483 35.08 -6.14 6.01
C GLY A 483 34.81 -7.65 6.24
N LYS A 484 35.74 -8.37 6.81
CA LYS A 484 35.61 -9.81 7.07
C LYS A 484 34.45 -10.23 7.98
N ARG A 485 33.82 -9.27 8.66
CA ARG A 485 32.72 -9.50 9.63
C ARG A 485 31.36 -9.04 9.17
N LEU A 486 31.22 -8.53 7.94
CA LEU A 486 29.90 -8.13 7.44
C LEU A 486 29.04 -9.37 7.25
N GLN A 487 27.87 -9.36 7.87
CA GLN A 487 26.85 -10.42 7.77
C GLN A 487 25.48 -9.78 7.61
N GLN A 488 24.44 -10.61 7.47
CA GLN A 488 23.07 -10.13 7.35
C GLN A 488 22.62 -9.41 8.63
N SER A 489 21.94 -8.27 8.47
CA SER A 489 21.30 -7.56 9.58
C SER A 489 20.09 -8.34 10.11
N THR A 490 19.85 -8.25 11.42
CA THR A 490 18.68 -8.88 12.04
C THR A 490 17.91 -7.89 12.93
N ALA A 491 16.60 -8.12 13.06
CA ALA A 491 15.73 -7.37 13.96
C ALA A 491 14.82 -8.32 14.75
N ASP A 492 14.79 -8.16 16.07
CA ASP A 492 13.84 -8.83 16.95
C ASP A 492 12.64 -7.90 17.21
N HIS A 493 11.43 -8.38 16.96
CA HIS A 493 10.19 -7.63 17.17
C HIS A 493 9.37 -8.22 18.31
N ALA A 494 8.77 -7.34 19.10
CA ALA A 494 7.71 -7.65 20.04
C ALA A 494 6.57 -6.63 19.85
N ILE A 495 5.38 -7.09 19.51
CA ILE A 495 4.23 -6.24 19.21
C ILE A 495 3.00 -6.79 19.93
N LEU A 496 2.23 -5.93 20.59
CA LEU A 496 0.92 -6.26 21.14
C LEU A 496 -0.13 -5.46 20.35
N SER A 497 -1.10 -6.14 19.76
CA SER A 497 -2.18 -5.50 18.99
C SER A 497 -3.51 -5.70 19.71
N MET A 498 -4.17 -4.61 20.06
CA MET A 498 -5.50 -4.58 20.67
C MET A 498 -6.46 -3.92 19.70
N GLN A 499 -7.45 -4.65 19.23
CA GLN A 499 -8.42 -4.16 18.26
C GLN A 499 -9.84 -4.30 18.81
N TYR A 500 -10.59 -3.21 18.68
CA TYR A 500 -12.04 -3.19 18.90
C TYR A 500 -12.72 -2.75 17.63
N ALA A 501 -13.67 -3.55 17.14
CA ALA A 501 -14.33 -3.35 15.87
C ALA A 501 -15.84 -3.53 15.98
N THR A 502 -16.59 -2.59 15.41
CA THR A 502 -18.04 -2.65 15.21
C THR A 502 -18.36 -2.33 13.76
N ALA A 503 -19.61 -2.41 13.33
CA ALA A 503 -20.02 -1.99 12.00
C ALA A 503 -19.67 -0.50 11.66
N LYS A 504 -19.60 0.35 12.71
CA LYS A 504 -19.39 1.81 12.54
C LYS A 504 -18.03 2.32 13.02
N MET A 505 -17.30 1.54 13.79
CA MET A 505 -16.07 2.01 14.44
C MET A 505 -15.02 0.90 14.48
N LEU A 506 -13.79 1.27 14.16
CA LEU A 506 -12.58 0.50 14.39
C LEU A 506 -11.66 1.32 15.29
N LEU A 507 -11.16 0.71 16.35
CA LEU A 507 -10.09 1.24 17.18
C LEU A 507 -9.01 0.17 17.30
N ARG A 508 -7.75 0.53 17.03
CA ARG A 508 -6.58 -0.33 17.18
C ARG A 508 -5.48 0.41 17.93
N ILE A 509 -4.86 -0.26 18.88
CA ILE A 509 -3.71 0.25 19.63
C ILE A 509 -2.63 -0.81 19.59
N GLU A 510 -1.40 -0.41 19.20
CA GLU A 510 -0.28 -1.33 19.00
C GLU A 510 1.02 -0.78 19.61
N PRO A 511 1.30 -1.03 20.89
CA PRO A 511 2.65 -0.87 21.41
C PRO A 511 3.61 -1.88 20.78
N TYR A 512 4.83 -1.41 20.49
CA TYR A 512 5.85 -2.22 19.84
C TYR A 512 7.25 -1.93 20.41
N PHE A 513 8.11 -2.94 20.26
CA PHE A 513 9.54 -2.85 20.50
C PHE A 513 10.29 -3.60 19.41
N LYS A 514 11.33 -2.99 18.86
CA LYS A 514 12.27 -3.59 17.91
C LYS A 514 13.69 -3.46 18.43
N LYS A 515 14.48 -4.49 18.28
CA LYS A 515 15.92 -4.47 18.57
C LYS A 515 16.70 -4.95 17.35
N TYR A 516 17.61 -4.11 16.90
CA TYR A 516 18.43 -4.37 15.72
C TYR A 516 19.80 -4.87 16.11
N HIS A 517 20.31 -5.84 15.35
CA HIS A 517 21.63 -6.44 15.51
C HIS A 517 22.32 -6.54 14.15
N HIS A 518 23.63 -6.52 14.15
CA HIS A 518 24.45 -6.72 12.96
C HIS A 518 24.18 -5.67 11.86
N LEU A 519 23.84 -4.44 12.24
CA LEU A 519 23.70 -3.38 11.27
C LEU A 519 25.06 -3.03 10.66
N PRO A 520 25.13 -2.68 9.35
CA PRO A 520 26.37 -2.25 8.72
C PRO A 520 26.91 -0.98 9.40
N LEU A 521 28.17 -1.06 9.89
CA LEU A 521 28.87 0.06 10.50
C LEU A 521 30.21 0.26 9.80
N LEU A 522 30.48 1.47 9.34
CA LEU A 522 31.74 1.84 8.71
C LEU A 522 32.85 1.93 9.76
N THR A 523 33.88 1.10 9.64
CA THR A 523 35.04 1.06 10.55
C THR A 523 36.30 0.90 9.69
N ASP A 524 37.22 1.83 9.82
CA ASP A 524 38.50 1.80 9.08
C ASP A 524 38.33 1.63 7.55
N GLY A 525 37.35 2.33 6.96
CA GLY A 525 37.09 2.31 5.53
C GLY A 525 36.36 1.07 4.99
N THR A 526 35.94 0.14 5.88
CA THR A 526 35.15 -1.05 5.50
C THR A 526 33.90 -1.19 6.34
N TYR A 527 32.89 -1.87 5.81
CA TYR A 527 31.66 -2.15 6.56
C TYR A 527 31.76 -3.45 7.35
N THR A 528 31.47 -3.38 8.64
CA THR A 528 31.37 -4.50 9.57
C THR A 528 29.93 -4.70 10.02
N ALA A 529 29.63 -5.78 10.75
CA ALA A 529 28.31 -6.05 11.34
C ALA A 529 28.23 -5.63 12.83
N ASP A 530 29.04 -4.67 13.26
CA ASP A 530 29.12 -4.25 14.66
C ASP A 530 28.04 -3.24 15.04
N GLY A 531 27.24 -2.76 14.07
CA GLY A 531 26.15 -1.83 14.29
C GLY A 531 24.96 -2.48 15.02
N TYR A 532 24.23 -1.67 15.76
CA TYR A 532 23.04 -2.07 16.52
C TYR A 532 22.05 -0.90 16.66
N GLY A 533 20.85 -1.21 17.17
CA GLY A 533 19.88 -0.16 17.45
C GLY A 533 18.62 -0.68 18.13
N SER A 534 17.73 0.23 18.42
CA SER A 534 16.39 -0.08 18.90
C SER A 534 15.37 0.94 18.43
N SER A 535 14.11 0.51 18.35
CA SER A 535 12.98 1.38 18.12
C SER A 535 11.81 0.90 18.99
N LYS A 536 11.18 1.82 19.72
CA LYS A 536 10.05 1.55 20.60
C LYS A 536 9.00 2.62 20.46
N GLY A 537 7.76 2.24 20.63
CA GLY A 537 6.67 3.19 20.51
C GLY A 537 5.30 2.53 20.58
N PHE A 538 4.30 3.29 20.16
CA PHE A 538 2.95 2.78 20.02
C PHE A 538 2.21 3.51 18.91
N ASP A 539 1.31 2.78 18.27
CA ASP A 539 0.43 3.26 17.20
C ASP A 539 -1.01 3.24 17.66
N VAL A 540 -1.79 4.25 17.30
CA VAL A 540 -3.23 4.32 17.52
C VAL A 540 -3.92 4.59 16.19
N TYR A 541 -4.86 3.75 15.82
CA TYR A 541 -5.71 3.93 14.66
C TYR A 541 -7.17 3.91 15.07
N GLY A 542 -7.90 4.94 14.71
CA GLY A 542 -9.33 5.05 14.91
C GLY A 542 -10.04 5.39 13.60
N GLU A 543 -11.06 4.64 13.23
CA GLU A 543 -11.95 4.91 12.11
C GLU A 543 -13.39 4.95 12.61
N CYS A 544 -14.11 6.01 12.30
CA CYS A 544 -15.54 6.12 12.56
C CYS A 544 -16.28 6.33 11.24
N ARG A 545 -17.04 5.32 10.83
CA ARG A 545 -17.92 5.34 9.66
C ARG A 545 -19.27 5.86 10.08
N SER A 546 -19.62 7.07 9.81
CA SER A 546 -20.87 7.68 10.27
C SER A 546 -20.73 8.38 11.62
N LEU A 547 -19.68 9.20 11.77
CA LEU A 547 -19.57 10.17 12.88
C LEU A 547 -20.79 11.09 12.93
N ALA A 548 -21.29 11.48 11.75
CA ALA A 548 -22.59 12.08 11.49
C ALA A 548 -23.13 11.52 10.17
N LYS A 549 -24.33 11.91 9.74
CA LYS A 549 -24.88 11.47 8.45
C LYS A 549 -23.87 11.80 7.33
N ASN A 550 -23.42 10.78 6.59
CA ASN A 550 -22.45 10.88 5.48
C ASN A 550 -21.06 11.42 5.85
N LEU A 551 -20.71 11.50 7.13
CA LEU A 551 -19.40 11.95 7.61
C LEU A 551 -18.63 10.80 8.19
N ASN A 552 -17.49 10.48 7.59
CA ASN A 552 -16.49 9.51 8.08
C ASN A 552 -15.28 10.26 8.62
N ALA A 553 -14.70 9.75 9.70
CA ALA A 553 -13.51 10.31 10.31
C ALA A 553 -12.49 9.21 10.58
N THR A 554 -11.22 9.51 10.35
CA THR A 554 -10.09 8.64 10.66
C THR A 554 -9.03 9.41 11.44
N ILE A 555 -8.51 8.81 12.49
CA ILE A 555 -7.35 9.31 13.23
C ILE A 555 -6.24 8.27 13.22
N SER A 556 -5.05 8.70 12.95
CA SER A 556 -3.83 7.89 12.99
C SER A 556 -2.78 8.65 13.80
N TYR A 557 -2.29 8.04 14.88
CA TYR A 557 -1.24 8.62 15.70
C TYR A 557 -0.15 7.59 15.96
N SER A 558 1.11 8.04 15.89
CA SER A 558 2.28 7.23 16.19
C SER A 558 3.25 7.97 17.08
N PHE A 559 3.69 7.31 18.14
CA PHE A 559 4.86 7.68 18.90
C PHE A 559 5.99 6.72 18.58
N ASN A 560 7.18 7.27 18.28
CA ASN A 560 8.37 6.49 17.93
C ASN A 560 9.60 7.09 18.63
N ASP A 561 10.32 6.26 19.36
CA ASP A 561 11.62 6.58 19.94
C ASP A 561 12.63 5.55 19.40
N SER A 562 13.55 6.03 18.54
CA SER A 562 14.49 5.18 17.80
C SER A 562 15.90 5.69 17.93
N GLU A 563 16.84 4.78 18.10
CA GLU A 563 18.27 5.06 18.20
C GLU A 563 19.06 3.94 17.52
N ARG A 564 20.09 4.31 16.74
CA ARG A 564 20.95 3.38 16.01
C ARG A 564 22.40 3.83 16.01
N LEU A 565 23.32 2.86 16.02
CA LEU A 565 24.71 2.98 15.60
C LEU A 565 24.87 2.16 14.33
N TYR A 566 25.01 2.82 13.19
CA TYR A 566 25.11 2.15 11.88
C TYR A 566 25.65 3.11 10.83
N ARG A 567 25.96 2.64 9.66
CA ARG A 567 26.56 3.42 8.57
C ARG A 567 27.84 4.13 9.03
N ASP A 568 27.92 5.42 8.92
CA ASP A 568 29.00 6.32 9.31
C ASP A 568 28.83 6.96 10.70
N TYR A 569 27.81 6.53 11.47
CA TYR A 569 27.58 7.06 12.81
C TYR A 569 28.70 6.65 13.78
N THR A 570 29.21 7.63 14.53
CA THR A 570 30.25 7.44 15.54
C THR A 570 29.71 7.13 16.92
N SER A 571 28.43 7.36 17.15
CA SER A 571 27.72 7.09 18.41
C SER A 571 26.25 6.78 18.12
N PRO A 572 25.53 6.07 19.03
CA PRO A 572 24.10 5.84 18.89
C PRO A 572 23.34 7.14 18.75
N THR A 573 22.57 7.28 17.69
CA THR A 573 21.89 8.52 17.32
C THR A 573 20.49 8.23 16.81
N THR A 574 19.54 9.14 17.04
CA THR A 574 18.22 9.09 16.41
C THR A 574 18.38 9.29 14.91
N PRO A 575 17.93 8.32 14.06
CA PRO A 575 18.03 8.46 12.61
C PRO A 575 17.32 9.72 12.10
N ASP A 576 17.92 10.39 11.13
CA ASP A 576 17.47 11.68 10.60
C ASP A 576 16.12 11.62 9.85
N TYR A 577 15.70 10.43 9.43
CA TYR A 577 14.37 10.20 8.86
C TYR A 577 13.27 9.98 9.91
N THR A 578 13.58 10.02 11.22
CA THR A 578 12.64 9.68 12.30
C THR A 578 12.01 10.92 12.93
N SER A 579 10.69 10.99 12.93
CA SER A 579 9.92 11.94 13.74
C SER A 579 9.31 11.23 14.95
N ARG A 580 9.43 11.83 16.14
CA ARG A 580 8.96 11.21 17.40
C ARG A 580 7.44 11.11 17.48
N HIS A 581 6.73 12.12 16.99
CA HIS A 581 5.27 12.19 16.99
C HIS A 581 4.76 12.40 15.56
N ASN A 582 3.84 11.57 15.11
CA ASN A 582 3.14 11.70 13.85
C ASN A 582 1.64 11.58 14.11
N LEU A 583 0.86 12.55 13.64
CA LEU A 583 -0.60 12.58 13.76
C LEU A 583 -1.21 12.85 12.39
N ARG A 584 -2.22 12.11 12.03
CA ARG A 584 -3.06 12.39 10.86
C ARG A 584 -4.52 12.28 11.20
N LEU A 585 -5.27 13.29 10.80
CA LEU A 585 -6.72 13.36 10.86
C LEU A 585 -7.28 13.39 9.46
N THR A 586 -8.28 12.59 9.16
CA THR A 586 -8.95 12.61 7.86
C THR A 586 -10.45 12.64 8.06
N LEU A 587 -11.11 13.57 7.38
CA LEU A 587 -12.57 13.70 7.32
C LEU A 587 -13.04 13.49 5.88
N LYS A 588 -14.06 12.68 5.67
CA LYS A 588 -14.72 12.50 4.37
C LYS A 588 -16.20 12.75 4.53
N TYR A 589 -16.75 13.67 3.73
CA TYR A 589 -18.15 14.05 3.78
C TYR A 589 -18.79 13.93 2.39
N GLY A 590 -19.85 13.13 2.27
CA GLY A 590 -20.55 12.89 1.02
C GLY A 590 -21.88 13.67 0.93
N ILE A 591 -22.09 14.42 -0.16
CA ILE A 591 -23.35 15.09 -0.49
C ILE A 591 -23.76 14.70 -1.90
N GLY A 592 -24.77 13.85 -2.03
CA GLY A 592 -25.23 13.37 -3.33
C GLY A 592 -24.11 12.70 -4.13
N LYS A 593 -23.69 13.32 -5.24
CA LYS A 593 -22.62 12.83 -6.12
C LYS A 593 -21.25 13.45 -5.82
N VAL A 594 -21.11 14.24 -4.76
CA VAL A 594 -19.88 14.94 -4.41
C VAL A 594 -19.34 14.42 -3.08
N ILE A 595 -18.07 14.11 -3.04
CA ILE A 595 -17.37 13.68 -1.84
C ILE A 595 -16.26 14.70 -1.55
N PHE A 596 -16.30 15.31 -0.39
CA PHE A 596 -15.26 16.19 0.13
C PHE A 596 -14.37 15.42 1.08
N GLY A 597 -13.07 15.59 0.93
CA GLY A 597 -12.07 15.09 1.88
C GLY A 597 -11.23 16.23 2.44
N LEU A 598 -10.93 16.15 3.73
CA LEU A 598 -9.98 17.02 4.42
C LEU A 598 -9.04 16.15 5.21
N ALA A 599 -7.74 16.39 5.09
CA ALA A 599 -6.71 15.66 5.83
C ALA A 599 -5.70 16.64 6.42
N ASP A 600 -5.46 16.55 7.72
CA ASP A 600 -4.39 17.27 8.40
C ASP A 600 -3.29 16.27 8.81
N SER A 601 -2.05 16.60 8.49
CA SER A 601 -0.87 15.80 8.79
C SER A 601 0.12 16.62 9.61
N TYR A 602 0.47 16.12 10.79
CA TYR A 602 1.46 16.71 11.68
C TYR A 602 2.58 15.71 11.98
N ALA A 603 3.83 16.19 11.97
CA ALA A 603 4.97 15.44 12.47
C ALA A 603 5.88 16.36 13.29
N SER A 604 6.41 15.85 14.41
CA SER A 604 7.42 16.58 15.20
C SER A 604 8.70 16.78 14.39
N GLY A 605 9.46 17.82 14.73
CA GLY A 605 10.75 18.09 14.10
C GLY A 605 11.71 16.89 14.17
N ARG A 606 12.56 16.76 13.16
CA ARG A 606 13.59 15.71 13.02
C ARG A 606 14.94 16.26 13.44
N ARG A 607 15.80 15.39 13.96
CA ARG A 607 17.16 15.73 14.39
C ARG A 607 18.16 15.39 13.29
N PHE A 608 19.05 16.31 13.01
CA PHE A 608 20.17 16.18 12.09
C PHE A 608 21.46 16.63 12.78
N ALA A 609 22.60 16.30 12.24
CA ALA A 609 23.89 16.83 12.69
C ALA A 609 23.92 18.38 12.62
N THR A 610 23.24 18.96 11.65
CA THR A 610 23.12 20.40 11.40
C THR A 610 22.04 21.10 12.25
N GLY A 611 21.29 20.38 13.10
CA GLY A 611 20.24 20.94 13.95
C GLY A 611 18.92 20.19 13.94
N THR A 612 17.90 20.74 14.57
CA THR A 612 16.55 20.18 14.61
C THR A 612 15.62 21.00 13.74
N THR A 613 14.86 20.34 12.84
CA THR A 613 13.88 21.04 12.01
C THR A 613 12.66 21.46 12.81
N PRO A 614 11.92 22.50 12.39
CA PRO A 614 10.57 22.76 12.88
C PRO A 614 9.64 21.57 12.67
N TYR A 615 8.50 21.56 13.35
CA TYR A 615 7.46 20.57 13.08
C TYR A 615 6.92 20.70 11.66
N TYR A 616 6.60 19.57 11.04
CA TYR A 616 5.89 19.50 9.77
C TYR A 616 4.39 19.63 9.99
N ASN A 617 3.69 20.37 9.13
CA ASN A 617 2.24 20.35 9.07
C ASN A 617 1.75 20.60 7.64
N SER A 618 0.77 19.84 7.21
CA SER A 618 0.08 20.01 5.92
C SER A 618 -1.41 19.75 6.10
N LEU A 619 -2.22 20.76 5.77
CA LEU A 619 -3.67 20.63 5.66
C LEU A 619 -4.00 20.48 4.18
N ASP A 620 -4.59 19.34 3.80
CA ASP A 620 -4.90 18.96 2.43
C ASP A 620 -6.41 18.82 2.25
N ALA A 621 -6.95 19.26 1.11
CA ALA A 621 -8.35 19.05 0.74
C ALA A 621 -8.46 18.36 -0.62
N ASN A 622 -9.51 17.56 -0.76
CA ASN A 622 -9.86 16.97 -2.05
C ASN A 622 -11.37 17.01 -2.29
N LEU A 623 -11.74 16.94 -3.55
CA LEU A 623 -13.10 16.87 -4.02
C LEU A 623 -13.18 15.80 -5.11
N THR A 624 -14.09 14.86 -4.93
CA THR A 624 -14.44 13.86 -5.94
C THR A 624 -15.87 14.09 -6.38
N TRP A 625 -16.08 14.32 -7.67
CA TRP A 625 -17.40 14.50 -8.25
C TRP A 625 -17.75 13.34 -9.17
N LEU A 626 -18.73 12.54 -8.78
CA LEU A 626 -19.30 11.42 -9.53
C LEU A 626 -20.29 11.96 -10.57
N VAL A 627 -19.77 12.57 -11.66
CA VAL A 627 -20.56 13.29 -12.68
C VAL A 627 -21.61 12.36 -13.30
N SER A 628 -21.16 11.19 -13.75
CA SER A 628 -22.02 10.14 -14.29
C SER A 628 -21.43 8.77 -13.96
N PRO A 629 -22.17 7.66 -14.17
CA PRO A 629 -21.62 6.31 -13.95
C PRO A 629 -20.31 5.99 -14.68
N LYS A 630 -19.97 6.79 -15.71
CA LYS A 630 -18.78 6.63 -16.54
C LYS A 630 -17.74 7.74 -16.35
N ILE A 631 -18.05 8.81 -15.63
CA ILE A 631 -17.18 9.99 -15.52
C ILE A 631 -17.02 10.39 -14.06
N ILE A 632 -15.77 10.43 -13.60
CA ILE A 632 -15.39 10.93 -12.28
C ILE A 632 -14.41 12.08 -12.48
N VAL A 633 -14.65 13.20 -11.81
CA VAL A 633 -13.71 14.30 -11.71
C VAL A 633 -13.15 14.32 -10.29
N TYR A 634 -11.84 14.38 -10.19
CA TYR A 634 -11.13 14.45 -8.93
C TYR A 634 -10.25 15.69 -8.90
N SER A 635 -10.23 16.38 -7.79
CA SER A 635 -9.29 17.47 -7.55
C SER A 635 -8.75 17.42 -6.13
N SER A 636 -7.51 17.86 -5.94
CA SER A 636 -6.89 18.02 -4.62
C SER A 636 -6.06 19.29 -4.56
N LEU A 637 -5.94 19.83 -3.37
CA LEU A 637 -5.06 20.92 -3.03
C LEU A 637 -4.30 20.54 -1.76
N ASN A 638 -3.01 20.33 -1.90
CA ASN A 638 -2.14 19.94 -0.80
C ASN A 638 -1.57 21.21 -0.15
N ASN A 639 -1.39 21.14 1.17
CA ASN A 639 -0.85 22.22 2.01
C ASN A 639 -1.58 23.57 1.77
N ILE A 640 -2.90 23.57 1.92
CA ILE A 640 -3.78 24.74 1.69
C ILE A 640 -3.26 25.97 2.41
N LEU A 641 -2.73 25.80 3.64
CA LEU A 641 -2.20 26.90 4.45
C LEU A 641 -0.92 27.50 3.87
N GLY A 642 -0.28 26.85 2.89
CA GLY A 642 0.93 27.32 2.23
C GLY A 642 2.12 27.38 3.17
N ARG A 643 2.18 26.49 4.16
CA ARG A 643 3.30 26.44 5.08
C ARG A 643 4.55 25.97 4.38
N THR A 644 5.66 26.69 4.50
CA THR A 644 6.98 26.24 4.07
C THR A 644 7.51 25.23 5.09
N ASN A 645 7.42 23.94 4.77
CA ASN A 645 7.92 22.86 5.61
C ASN A 645 9.41 22.64 5.37
N VAL A 646 10.21 22.74 6.43
CA VAL A 646 11.66 22.50 6.37
C VAL A 646 11.93 21.02 6.60
N PHE A 647 12.62 20.37 5.65
CA PHE A 647 12.93 18.95 5.73
C PHE A 647 14.30 18.66 6.36
N ARG A 648 15.28 19.52 6.14
CA ARG A 648 16.62 19.50 6.77
C ARG A 648 17.29 20.85 6.61
N TYR A 649 18.43 21.02 7.25
CA TYR A 649 19.36 22.13 7.00
C TYR A 649 20.62 21.60 6.32
N ASN A 650 21.14 22.33 5.35
CA ASN A 650 22.45 22.11 4.77
C ASN A 650 23.57 22.53 5.75
N ALA A 651 24.81 22.21 5.43
CA ALA A 651 25.96 22.57 6.27
C ALA A 651 26.15 24.10 6.40
N ASP A 652 25.72 24.88 5.40
CA ASP A 652 25.73 26.34 5.40
C ASP A 652 24.56 26.97 6.15
N GLY A 653 23.68 26.16 6.76
CA GLY A 653 22.49 26.60 7.48
C GLY A 653 21.27 26.90 6.61
N SER A 654 21.37 26.77 5.30
CA SER A 654 20.23 26.96 4.38
C SER A 654 19.19 25.83 4.58
N ALA A 655 17.90 26.21 4.52
CA ALA A 655 16.81 25.25 4.71
C ALA A 655 16.48 24.50 3.42
N VAL A 656 16.42 23.18 3.49
CA VAL A 656 15.90 22.33 2.42
C VAL A 656 14.39 22.16 2.61
N THR A 657 13.62 22.56 1.61
CA THR A 657 12.16 22.57 1.62
C THR A 657 11.61 21.81 0.39
N ALA A 658 10.30 21.62 0.31
CA ALA A 658 9.68 21.16 -0.92
C ALA A 658 9.95 22.16 -2.06
N ASN A 659 9.94 21.67 -3.31
CA ASN A 659 10.05 22.52 -4.49
C ASN A 659 8.89 23.53 -4.59
N ARG A 660 7.71 23.17 -4.05
CA ARG A 660 6.52 24.03 -3.93
C ARG A 660 5.89 23.90 -2.54
N ASP A 661 5.36 25.00 -2.02
CA ASP A 661 4.59 24.93 -0.76
C ASP A 661 3.19 24.33 -0.99
N ARG A 662 2.57 24.62 -2.12
CA ARG A 662 1.24 24.11 -2.49
C ARG A 662 1.30 23.30 -3.77
N PHE A 663 0.54 22.20 -3.79
CA PHE A 663 0.36 21.41 -5.00
C PHE A 663 -1.13 21.26 -5.28
N PHE A 664 -1.54 21.67 -6.48
CA PHE A 664 -2.91 21.54 -6.96
C PHE A 664 -2.97 20.44 -8.03
N TYR A 665 -3.94 19.56 -7.92
CA TYR A 665 -4.18 18.49 -8.88
C TYR A 665 -5.65 18.49 -9.30
N ILE A 666 -5.91 18.33 -10.58
CA ILE A 666 -7.23 18.07 -11.14
C ILE A 666 -7.09 17.01 -12.22
N GLY A 667 -8.00 16.02 -12.18
CA GLY A 667 -8.04 14.94 -13.16
C GLY A 667 -9.46 14.48 -13.45
N ILE A 668 -9.63 13.89 -14.61
CA ILE A 668 -10.86 13.27 -15.08
C ILE A 668 -10.59 11.81 -15.42
N PHE A 669 -11.45 10.93 -14.95
CA PHE A 669 -11.48 9.50 -15.29
C PHE A 669 -12.71 9.23 -16.14
N VAL A 670 -12.54 8.58 -17.29
CA VAL A 670 -13.60 8.25 -18.23
C VAL A 670 -13.60 6.75 -18.50
N SER A 671 -14.61 6.04 -18.04
CA SER A 671 -14.84 4.63 -18.35
C SER A 671 -15.53 4.51 -19.70
N LEU A 672 -14.79 4.10 -20.73
CA LEU A 672 -15.29 3.91 -22.09
C LEU A 672 -16.08 2.62 -22.20
N LYS A 673 -15.62 1.54 -21.56
CA LYS A 673 -16.27 0.23 -21.51
C LYS A 673 -16.16 -0.36 -20.10
N SER A 674 -17.28 -0.51 -19.43
CA SER A 674 -17.38 -1.21 -18.13
C SER A 674 -18.82 -1.59 -17.86
N ASN A 675 -19.01 -2.72 -17.18
CA ASN A 675 -20.31 -3.20 -16.71
C ASN A 675 -20.65 -2.67 -15.29
N LYS A 676 -19.74 -1.90 -14.67
CA LYS A 676 -19.93 -1.32 -13.35
C LYS A 676 -20.01 0.21 -13.45
N ALA A 677 -20.89 0.80 -12.67
CA ALA A 677 -20.88 2.23 -12.48
C ALA A 677 -19.66 2.67 -11.65
N TYR A 678 -19.06 3.81 -12.01
CA TYR A 678 -17.91 4.39 -11.33
C TYR A 678 -16.72 3.44 -11.23
N ASP A 679 -16.53 2.59 -12.24
CA ASP A 679 -15.43 1.64 -12.30
C ASP A 679 -14.14 2.33 -12.76
N ILE A 680 -13.19 2.47 -11.86
CA ILE A 680 -11.85 3.00 -12.14
C ILE A 680 -10.78 1.90 -12.11
N SER A 681 -11.18 0.63 -12.07
CA SER A 681 -10.28 -0.52 -11.90
C SER A 681 -9.47 -0.87 -13.15
N ASN A 682 -9.04 0.09 -13.94
CA ASN A 682 -8.13 -0.10 -15.09
C ASN A 682 -7.46 1.20 -15.53
N PHE A 683 -7.23 2.14 -14.62
CA PHE A 683 -6.59 3.41 -14.93
C PHE A 683 -5.18 3.51 -14.37
#